data_abbe415f8194e69fc5b52b3a467d41b6
#
_entry.id   abbe415f8194e69fc5b52b3a467d41b6
#
_cell.length_a   1.000
_cell.length_b   1.000
_cell.length_c   1.000
_cell.angle_alpha   90.00
_cell.angle_beta   90.00
_cell.angle_gamma   90.00
#
_symmetry.space_group_name_H-M   'P 1'
#
loop_
_entity.id
_entity.type
_entity.pdbx_description
1 polymer ?
#
loop_
_entity_poly.entity_id
_entity_poly.type
_entity_poly.pdbx_seq_one_letter_code
_entity_poly.pdbx_strand_id
1 'polypeptide(L)'
;MTTARICLALTFFLSALFTNGQRPYFQQQADYRIDARLDDSLHQIDATASIQYRNQSPDTLQFIWFHLWPNAYKTERTALGEQLLENGDTRFYFSSPEQKGYINRLDFRVNGVTARTEDHPEHIDIIKLILPQPLLPGKSVEIFTPFLVQLPEVFSRSGHGKNGTYQITQWYPKPAVYDRAGWHPMPYLDQGEFYSEFGRYELFITLPKKYIVAATGELMNASEKSKLRMINGLTGNRITTRSDSTLKTLHYIADSVHDVAWFASPGFQIRYDTCKLNDGSTKEIWHFFTQSSGRVWKNSIDYAKEALRYYSDRVGAYPYPTISVVESAEGPGGGMEYPMLSVIDPTSDTSDLRSVIIHEIGHNWFYGALGSNERDHPWLDEGLNSYYERTGLGSLLEPTENVLLSHLYQERKDQPINTSSERFTNMNYAAIAYLKTAQWMELMEKTLGKPKFDQAMQDYFQRWKFKHPAPSDLLSTFQAHSQADLSHYFQLLDKSGPLQPAPARGWKWQLINGWNDKDPYPTKNRITLLPIAGYNQADGLMTGLAVTNLKLPLNDLQWLAIPLYATRSKHINGIGFINHRWRTNGPFKRIDLGLSVAQFSFNRFTAPNGQTLTLRYNKLAPGIRLTWRERDARSSQHRFLQFTAFSFGESGYRFQRDTLVQGVDTTFNNYYQTQTDRRQLFQLRYVWENGRVLYPFRWEAKAEMSDRFIRPTLTGHYFFNYPKKGGLHVRMFGGAFFYTGSKTIQDRYRQVRYHLQMGAPTGSQDYTYSNYFIGRSAYEGFASQQIMERDGAFKIRTDRLASPVGRSDDWLFALNLSSSIPDNLNPLQVLPFRIPLQVFADIGTSGATWNATSETGRWLYVAGLEIPLFYRSIRIFIPLVYSRPYQDYVRSILGPKNRFLQKMSFQIDLQRLTSNRINREIELW
;
A
#
# COMPACT_ATOMS: atom_id res chain seq x y z
N MET A 1 0.34 -69.82 2.69
CA MET A 1 0.58 -69.11 1.38
C MET A 1 -0.72 -68.56 0.76
N THR A 2 -1.89 -68.82 1.26
CA THR A 2 -3.20 -68.38 0.70
C THR A 2 -3.68 -67.06 1.24
N THR A 3 -3.42 -66.68 2.46
CA THR A 3 -3.84 -65.40 3.08
C THR A 3 -3.05 -64.20 2.59
N ALA A 4 -1.78 -64.33 2.26
CA ALA A 4 -0.93 -63.24 1.71
C ALA A 4 -1.34 -62.86 0.26
N ARG A 5 -1.88 -63.79 -0.51
CA ARG A 5 -2.34 -63.52 -1.89
C ARG A 5 -3.71 -62.79 -1.93
N ILE A 6 -4.57 -63.00 -0.93
CA ILE A 6 -5.88 -62.32 -0.83
C ILE A 6 -5.65 -60.88 -0.34
N CYS A 7 -4.72 -60.60 0.59
CA CYS A 7 -4.40 -59.25 1.00
C CYS A 7 -3.73 -58.46 -0.13
N LEU A 8 -2.88 -59.06 -0.95
CA LEU A 8 -2.24 -58.40 -2.09
C LEU A 8 -3.25 -58.07 -3.20
N ALA A 9 -4.22 -58.94 -3.44
CA ALA A 9 -5.29 -58.72 -4.41
C ALA A 9 -6.32 -57.63 -3.94
N LEU A 10 -6.63 -57.58 -2.64
CA LEU A 10 -7.44 -56.50 -2.08
C LEU A 10 -6.70 -55.15 -2.08
N THR A 11 -5.40 -55.11 -1.84
CA THR A 11 -4.60 -53.86 -1.93
C THR A 11 -4.51 -53.37 -3.38
N PHE A 12 -4.38 -54.27 -4.36
CA PHE A 12 -4.42 -53.89 -5.78
C PHE A 12 -5.82 -53.47 -6.25
N PHE A 13 -6.90 -54.04 -5.70
CA PHE A 13 -8.27 -53.65 -6.02
C PHE A 13 -8.67 -52.31 -5.35
N LEU A 14 -8.17 -52.05 -4.11
CA LEU A 14 -8.37 -50.77 -3.46
C LEU A 14 -7.47 -49.65 -4.07
N SER A 15 -6.26 -49.95 -4.56
CA SER A 15 -5.43 -48.99 -5.28
C SER A 15 -5.96 -48.66 -6.69
N ALA A 16 -6.73 -49.58 -7.31
CA ALA A 16 -7.38 -49.29 -8.58
C ALA A 16 -8.65 -48.42 -8.45
N LEU A 17 -9.19 -48.21 -7.21
CA LEU A 17 -10.33 -47.34 -6.94
C LEU A 17 -9.95 -45.88 -6.63
N PHE A 18 -8.63 -45.57 -6.54
CA PHE A 18 -8.13 -44.22 -6.33
C PHE A 18 -7.28 -43.69 -7.49
N THR A 19 -7.53 -44.17 -8.73
CA THR A 19 -7.18 -43.32 -9.86
C THR A 19 -8.18 -42.18 -9.87
N ASN A 20 -7.81 -41.05 -9.32
CA ASN A 20 -8.43 -39.75 -9.62
C ASN A 20 -8.21 -39.48 -11.12
N GLY A 21 -8.97 -40.16 -11.98
CA GLY A 21 -9.10 -39.82 -13.37
C GLY A 21 -9.64 -38.40 -13.42
N GLN A 22 -8.81 -37.44 -13.85
CA GLN A 22 -9.32 -36.09 -14.12
C GLN A 22 -10.58 -36.23 -14.98
N ARG A 23 -11.70 -35.65 -14.55
CA ARG A 23 -12.90 -35.61 -15.35
C ARG A 23 -12.57 -35.04 -16.74
N PRO A 24 -13.07 -35.61 -17.83
CA PRO A 24 -12.81 -35.06 -19.16
C PRO A 24 -13.25 -33.60 -19.20
N TYR A 25 -12.58 -32.80 -20.00
CA TYR A 25 -12.94 -31.42 -20.18
C TYR A 25 -14.36 -31.27 -20.72
N PHE A 26 -15.15 -30.42 -20.12
CA PHE A 26 -16.42 -29.90 -20.61
C PHE A 26 -16.51 -28.40 -20.30
N GLN A 27 -17.39 -27.71 -20.99
CA GLN A 27 -17.61 -26.27 -20.80
C GLN A 27 -19.08 -25.99 -21.05
N GLN A 28 -19.71 -25.24 -20.18
CA GLN A 28 -21.07 -24.77 -20.36
C GLN A 28 -21.12 -23.72 -21.47
N GLN A 29 -22.32 -23.40 -21.95
CA GLN A 29 -22.54 -22.29 -22.87
C GLN A 29 -23.69 -21.44 -22.36
N ALA A 30 -23.50 -20.11 -22.36
CA ALA A 30 -24.53 -19.17 -21.94
C ALA A 30 -24.65 -18.05 -22.99
N ASP A 31 -25.69 -18.11 -23.83
CA ASP A 31 -25.98 -17.09 -24.83
C ASP A 31 -27.00 -16.09 -24.28
N TYR A 32 -26.74 -14.80 -24.49
CA TYR A 32 -27.53 -13.71 -23.89
C TYR A 32 -28.17 -12.81 -24.92
N ARG A 33 -29.43 -12.43 -24.62
CA ARG A 33 -30.04 -11.23 -25.17
C ARG A 33 -30.40 -10.31 -24.01
N ILE A 34 -29.85 -9.09 -24.03
CA ILE A 34 -30.04 -8.09 -22.97
C ILE A 34 -30.62 -6.82 -23.61
N ASP A 35 -31.79 -6.40 -23.15
CA ASP A 35 -32.40 -5.13 -23.49
C ASP A 35 -32.30 -4.20 -22.28
N ALA A 36 -31.51 -3.11 -22.36
CA ALA A 36 -31.21 -2.22 -21.27
C ALA A 36 -31.57 -0.76 -21.60
N ARG A 37 -32.14 -0.06 -20.63
CA ARG A 37 -32.46 1.37 -20.71
C ARG A 37 -31.80 2.15 -19.56
N LEU A 38 -30.97 3.14 -19.90
CA LEU A 38 -30.37 4.07 -18.94
C LEU A 38 -31.32 5.22 -18.65
N ASP A 39 -31.63 5.41 -17.37
CA ASP A 39 -32.15 6.65 -16.81
C ASP A 39 -30.99 7.45 -16.21
N ASP A 40 -30.56 8.50 -16.90
CA ASP A 40 -29.41 9.31 -16.49
C ASP A 40 -29.77 10.38 -15.43
N SER A 41 -31.05 10.51 -15.08
CA SER A 41 -31.50 11.36 -13.98
C SER A 41 -31.51 10.64 -12.63
N LEU A 42 -31.80 9.33 -12.66
CA LEU A 42 -31.82 8.49 -11.47
C LEU A 42 -30.55 7.62 -11.32
N HIS A 43 -29.67 7.64 -12.30
CA HIS A 43 -28.50 6.75 -12.40
C HIS A 43 -28.91 5.28 -12.29
N GLN A 44 -29.93 4.88 -13.08
CA GLN A 44 -30.49 3.53 -13.05
C GLN A 44 -30.46 2.89 -14.44
N ILE A 45 -30.33 1.56 -14.44
CA ILE A 45 -30.53 0.75 -15.63
C ILE A 45 -31.74 -0.14 -15.39
N ASP A 46 -32.79 0.02 -16.17
CA ASP A 46 -33.96 -0.90 -16.26
C ASP A 46 -33.74 -1.84 -17.43
N ALA A 47 -33.72 -3.15 -17.16
CA ALA A 47 -33.32 -4.12 -18.17
C ALA A 47 -34.05 -5.47 -18.05
N THR A 48 -33.95 -6.23 -19.14
CA THR A 48 -34.34 -7.64 -19.18
C THR A 48 -33.19 -8.47 -19.74
N ALA A 49 -33.01 -9.67 -19.23
CA ALA A 49 -32.08 -10.66 -19.78
C ALA A 49 -32.80 -11.96 -20.10
N SER A 50 -32.57 -12.48 -21.31
CA SER A 50 -32.91 -13.86 -21.73
C SER A 50 -31.61 -14.61 -21.97
N ILE A 51 -31.40 -15.72 -21.25
CA ILE A 51 -30.18 -16.51 -21.23
C ILE A 51 -30.50 -17.92 -21.69
N GLN A 52 -29.90 -18.35 -22.80
CA GLN A 52 -29.93 -19.75 -23.23
C GLN A 52 -28.74 -20.47 -22.57
N TYR A 53 -29.03 -21.22 -21.50
CA TYR A 53 -28.01 -21.98 -20.79
C TYR A 53 -28.04 -23.45 -21.21
N ARG A 54 -26.89 -23.94 -21.71
CA ARG A 54 -26.71 -25.32 -22.16
C ARG A 54 -25.82 -26.09 -21.21
N ASN A 55 -26.32 -27.19 -20.65
CA ASN A 55 -25.52 -28.09 -19.82
C ASN A 55 -24.72 -29.06 -20.71
N GLN A 56 -23.44 -28.83 -20.84
CA GLN A 56 -22.50 -29.70 -21.56
C GLN A 56 -21.69 -30.60 -20.61
N SER A 57 -21.96 -30.53 -19.30
CA SER A 57 -21.36 -31.45 -18.33
C SER A 57 -21.96 -32.84 -18.38
N PRO A 58 -21.27 -33.85 -17.83
CA PRO A 58 -21.84 -35.19 -17.63
C PRO A 58 -22.89 -35.23 -16.50
N ASP A 59 -23.05 -34.17 -15.73
CA ASP A 59 -23.87 -34.11 -14.54
C ASP A 59 -25.28 -33.56 -14.83
N THR A 60 -26.27 -34.01 -14.07
CA THR A 60 -27.61 -33.43 -14.07
C THR A 60 -27.66 -32.27 -13.09
N LEU A 61 -27.95 -31.06 -13.57
CA LEU A 61 -27.98 -29.87 -12.73
C LEU A 61 -29.38 -29.66 -12.12
N GLN A 62 -29.44 -29.51 -10.80
CA GLN A 62 -30.66 -29.21 -10.03
C GLN A 62 -30.81 -27.69 -9.80
N PHE A 63 -29.78 -26.96 -9.91
CA PHE A 63 -29.70 -25.51 -9.70
C PHE A 63 -28.55 -24.89 -10.50
N ILE A 64 -28.57 -23.56 -10.62
CA ILE A 64 -27.50 -22.77 -11.20
C ILE A 64 -27.19 -21.65 -10.22
N TRP A 65 -25.89 -21.43 -9.88
CA TRP A 65 -25.46 -20.27 -9.16
C TRP A 65 -25.43 -19.06 -10.08
N PHE A 66 -25.89 -17.91 -9.58
CA PHE A 66 -25.86 -16.64 -10.28
C PHE A 66 -25.10 -15.59 -9.49
N HIS A 67 -24.27 -14.84 -10.19
CA HIS A 67 -23.67 -13.62 -9.70
C HIS A 67 -24.62 -12.43 -9.88
N LEU A 68 -24.82 -11.67 -8.83
CA LEU A 68 -25.56 -10.40 -8.79
C LEU A 68 -24.61 -9.31 -8.32
N TRP A 69 -23.49 -9.18 -8.99
CA TRP A 69 -22.35 -8.36 -8.58
C TRP A 69 -22.65 -6.89 -8.26
N PRO A 70 -23.67 -6.19 -8.84
CA PRO A 70 -24.04 -4.86 -8.36
C PRO A 70 -24.43 -4.82 -6.86
N ASN A 71 -24.84 -5.94 -6.25
CA ASN A 71 -25.11 -6.00 -4.81
C ASN A 71 -23.86 -5.89 -3.93
N ALA A 72 -22.66 -6.07 -4.48
CA ALA A 72 -21.41 -5.80 -3.77
C ALA A 72 -21.30 -4.34 -3.34
N TYR A 73 -21.94 -3.42 -4.06
CA TYR A 73 -21.99 -1.99 -3.75
C TYR A 73 -23.16 -1.59 -2.82
N LYS A 74 -23.92 -2.53 -2.30
CA LYS A 74 -25.12 -2.25 -1.49
C LYS A 74 -24.79 -1.77 -0.07
N THR A 75 -23.79 -2.36 0.54
CA THR A 75 -23.33 -2.02 1.90
C THR A 75 -21.82 -2.13 2.02
N GLU A 76 -21.25 -1.44 3.01
CA GLU A 76 -19.81 -1.50 3.34
C GLU A 76 -19.35 -2.83 3.95
N ARG A 77 -20.30 -3.76 4.22
CA ARG A 77 -20.03 -5.08 4.85
C ARG A 77 -19.93 -6.21 3.82
N THR A 78 -19.93 -5.90 2.55
CA THR A 78 -19.73 -6.88 1.48
C THR A 78 -18.24 -7.23 1.36
N ALA A 79 -17.93 -8.33 0.67
CA ALA A 79 -16.56 -8.72 0.40
C ALA A 79 -15.76 -7.59 -0.29
N LEU A 80 -16.38 -6.84 -1.21
CA LEU A 80 -15.83 -5.63 -1.81
C LEU A 80 -15.50 -4.57 -0.76
N GLY A 81 -16.46 -4.25 0.12
CA GLY A 81 -16.28 -3.22 1.15
C GLY A 81 -15.15 -3.55 2.12
N GLU A 82 -15.05 -4.81 2.53
CA GLU A 82 -13.96 -5.29 3.38
C GLU A 82 -12.61 -5.23 2.67
N GLN A 83 -12.53 -5.66 1.40
CA GLN A 83 -11.29 -5.64 0.65
C GLN A 83 -10.81 -4.21 0.35
N LEU A 84 -11.71 -3.27 0.03
CA LEU A 84 -11.34 -1.86 -0.15
C LEU A 84 -10.69 -1.30 1.12
N LEU A 85 -11.21 -1.62 2.31
CA LEU A 85 -10.59 -1.24 3.58
C LEU A 85 -9.23 -1.92 3.77
N GLU A 86 -9.08 -3.20 3.46
CA GLU A 86 -7.80 -3.92 3.54
C GLU A 86 -6.76 -3.27 2.61
N ASN A 87 -7.18 -2.85 1.42
CA ASN A 87 -6.35 -2.18 0.43
C ASN A 87 -6.10 -0.70 0.72
N GLY A 88 -6.73 -0.14 1.75
CA GLY A 88 -6.49 1.22 2.23
C GLY A 88 -7.47 2.27 1.73
N ASP A 89 -8.54 1.90 1.03
CA ASP A 89 -9.58 2.81 0.58
C ASP A 89 -10.75 2.86 1.58
N THR A 90 -11.06 4.06 2.04
CA THR A 90 -12.16 4.31 2.98
C THR A 90 -13.36 5.00 2.33
N ARG A 91 -13.31 5.35 1.05
CA ARG A 91 -14.36 6.12 0.35
C ARG A 91 -15.69 5.40 0.39
N PHE A 92 -15.70 4.11 0.06
CA PHE A 92 -16.90 3.28 0.08
C PHE A 92 -17.46 3.10 1.51
N TYR A 93 -16.60 2.88 2.50
CA TYR A 93 -17.01 2.76 3.91
C TYR A 93 -17.77 3.99 4.43
N PHE A 94 -17.32 5.19 4.04
CA PHE A 94 -17.93 6.46 4.46
C PHE A 94 -18.95 7.01 3.46
N SER A 95 -19.30 6.28 2.41
CA SER A 95 -20.28 6.72 1.42
C SER A 95 -21.69 6.75 2.00
N SER A 96 -22.50 7.69 1.50
CA SER A 96 -23.92 7.77 1.84
C SER A 96 -24.73 6.71 1.08
N PRO A 97 -25.96 6.40 1.49
CA PRO A 97 -26.83 5.46 0.78
C PRO A 97 -27.06 5.82 -0.70
N GLU A 98 -27.10 7.12 -1.04
CA GLU A 98 -27.32 7.63 -2.40
C GLU A 98 -26.11 7.37 -3.32
N GLN A 99 -24.93 7.19 -2.74
CA GLN A 99 -23.70 6.90 -3.48
C GLN A 99 -23.50 5.40 -3.72
N LYS A 100 -24.33 4.55 -3.12
CA LYS A 100 -24.25 3.09 -3.19
C LYS A 100 -25.09 2.54 -4.34
N GLY A 101 -24.80 1.28 -4.75
CA GLY A 101 -25.50 0.61 -5.84
C GLY A 101 -26.04 -0.76 -5.44
N TYR A 102 -26.95 -1.28 -6.24
CA TYR A 102 -27.53 -2.62 -6.04
C TYR A 102 -28.26 -3.08 -7.30
N ILE A 103 -28.62 -4.35 -7.35
CA ILE A 103 -29.54 -4.93 -8.31
C ILE A 103 -30.81 -5.45 -7.60
N ASN A 104 -31.97 -5.21 -8.18
CA ASN A 104 -33.25 -5.70 -7.67
C ASN A 104 -34.26 -5.96 -8.82
N ARG A 105 -35.56 -6.14 -8.48
CA ARG A 105 -36.66 -6.48 -9.40
C ARG A 105 -36.46 -7.78 -10.20
N LEU A 106 -35.70 -8.71 -9.65
CA LEU A 106 -35.45 -10.00 -10.26
C LEU A 106 -36.69 -10.89 -10.16
N ASP A 107 -37.15 -11.44 -11.31
CA ASP A 107 -38.23 -12.43 -11.40
C ASP A 107 -37.77 -13.54 -12.36
N PHE A 108 -37.01 -14.50 -11.84
CA PHE A 108 -36.43 -15.57 -12.64
C PHE A 108 -37.52 -16.54 -13.11
N ARG A 109 -37.55 -16.74 -14.43
CA ARG A 109 -38.39 -17.76 -15.08
C ARG A 109 -37.51 -18.69 -15.89
N VAL A 110 -37.72 -20.00 -15.73
CA VAL A 110 -37.01 -21.04 -16.48
C VAL A 110 -38.03 -21.72 -17.41
N ASN A 111 -37.82 -21.62 -18.72
CA ASN A 111 -38.77 -22.05 -19.75
C ASN A 111 -40.19 -21.51 -19.49
N GLY A 112 -40.30 -20.23 -19.10
CA GLY A 112 -41.56 -19.54 -18.80
C GLY A 112 -42.15 -19.83 -17.40
N VAL A 113 -41.61 -20.78 -16.64
CA VAL A 113 -42.06 -21.14 -15.29
C VAL A 113 -41.29 -20.35 -14.25
N THR A 114 -41.95 -19.70 -13.29
CA THR A 114 -41.33 -18.99 -12.19
C THR A 114 -40.45 -19.95 -11.37
N ALA A 115 -39.21 -19.58 -11.15
CA ALA A 115 -38.22 -20.36 -10.44
C ALA A 115 -37.87 -19.74 -9.08
N ARG A 116 -37.66 -20.57 -8.06
CA ARG A 116 -37.27 -20.16 -6.73
C ARG A 116 -35.79 -19.83 -6.70
N THR A 117 -35.45 -18.83 -5.91
CA THR A 117 -34.06 -18.48 -5.60
C THR A 117 -33.75 -18.66 -4.13
N GLU A 118 -32.51 -18.98 -3.80
CA GLU A 118 -31.98 -19.06 -2.44
C GLU A 118 -30.75 -18.15 -2.33
N ASP A 119 -30.68 -17.38 -1.26
CA ASP A 119 -29.52 -16.50 -1.00
C ASP A 119 -28.27 -17.33 -0.68
N HIS A 120 -27.10 -16.83 -1.06
CA HIS A 120 -25.84 -17.40 -0.60
C HIS A 120 -25.62 -17.06 0.88
N PRO A 121 -25.13 -18.01 1.72
CA PRO A 121 -25.06 -17.81 3.16
C PRO A 121 -24.12 -16.66 3.60
N GLU A 122 -23.12 -16.31 2.79
CA GLU A 122 -22.09 -15.31 3.14
C GLU A 122 -22.09 -14.07 2.24
N HIS A 123 -22.54 -14.19 0.97
CA HIS A 123 -22.38 -13.15 -0.05
C HIS A 123 -23.71 -12.73 -0.66
N ILE A 124 -24.13 -11.49 -0.44
CA ILE A 124 -25.41 -10.93 -0.94
C ILE A 124 -25.43 -10.70 -2.44
N ASP A 125 -24.30 -10.76 -3.08
CA ASP A 125 -24.11 -10.64 -4.53
C ASP A 125 -24.04 -11.99 -5.27
N ILE A 126 -24.49 -13.06 -4.59
CA ILE A 126 -24.58 -14.41 -5.14
C ILE A 126 -25.93 -15.01 -4.73
N ILE A 127 -26.63 -15.66 -5.69
CA ILE A 127 -27.85 -16.41 -5.43
C ILE A 127 -27.81 -17.78 -6.11
N LYS A 128 -28.59 -18.70 -5.60
CA LYS A 128 -28.85 -20.01 -6.22
C LYS A 128 -30.23 -20.01 -6.88
N LEU A 129 -30.27 -20.23 -8.17
CA LEU A 129 -31.51 -20.45 -8.94
C LEU A 129 -31.84 -21.94 -8.91
N ILE A 130 -32.94 -22.31 -8.29
CA ILE A 130 -33.43 -23.70 -8.25
C ILE A 130 -34.22 -23.98 -9.54
N LEU A 131 -33.78 -24.97 -10.31
CA LEU A 131 -34.41 -25.32 -11.55
C LEU A 131 -35.75 -26.03 -11.28
N PRO A 132 -36.89 -25.61 -11.90
CA PRO A 132 -38.18 -26.29 -11.76
C PRO A 132 -38.16 -27.76 -12.21
N GLN A 133 -37.27 -28.08 -13.15
CA GLN A 133 -36.92 -29.41 -13.58
C GLN A 133 -35.43 -29.59 -13.73
N PRO A 134 -34.86 -30.74 -13.36
CA PRO A 134 -33.44 -31.01 -13.51
C PRO A 134 -32.97 -30.85 -14.95
N LEU A 135 -31.84 -30.15 -15.16
CA LEU A 135 -31.23 -29.95 -16.48
C LEU A 135 -30.24 -31.08 -16.76
N LEU A 136 -30.69 -32.00 -17.63
CA LEU A 136 -29.93 -33.18 -18.04
C LEU A 136 -28.70 -32.81 -18.91
N PRO A 137 -27.68 -33.67 -18.97
CA PRO A 137 -26.54 -33.51 -19.89
C PRO A 137 -26.99 -33.26 -21.34
N GLY A 138 -26.36 -32.31 -22.01
CA GLY A 138 -26.61 -31.92 -23.40
C GLY A 138 -27.94 -31.15 -23.64
N LYS A 139 -28.73 -30.88 -22.59
CA LYS A 139 -29.97 -30.10 -22.70
C LYS A 139 -29.74 -28.63 -22.42
N SER A 140 -30.73 -27.82 -22.88
CA SER A 140 -30.71 -26.36 -22.67
C SER A 140 -31.98 -25.90 -21.99
N VAL A 141 -31.87 -24.77 -21.27
CA VAL A 141 -33.03 -24.07 -20.69
C VAL A 141 -32.93 -22.60 -21.07
N GLU A 142 -34.06 -21.95 -21.24
CA GLU A 142 -34.18 -20.50 -21.32
C GLU A 142 -34.44 -19.96 -19.93
N ILE A 143 -33.57 -19.00 -19.49
CA ILE A 143 -33.70 -18.31 -18.22
C ILE A 143 -33.96 -16.83 -18.53
N PHE A 144 -35.14 -16.35 -18.11
CA PHE A 144 -35.55 -14.96 -18.30
C PHE A 144 -35.64 -14.25 -16.94
N THR A 145 -35.21 -13.00 -16.86
CA THR A 145 -35.46 -12.13 -15.70
C THR A 145 -35.47 -10.66 -16.10
N PRO A 146 -36.44 -9.85 -15.63
CA PRO A 146 -36.28 -8.42 -15.55
C PRO A 146 -35.33 -8.09 -14.41
N PHE A 147 -34.70 -6.91 -14.45
CA PHE A 147 -33.89 -6.42 -13.36
C PHE A 147 -33.70 -4.91 -13.43
N LEU A 148 -33.43 -4.29 -12.28
CA LEU A 148 -33.06 -2.90 -12.17
C LEU A 148 -31.74 -2.78 -11.43
N VAL A 149 -30.78 -2.06 -12.01
CA VAL A 149 -29.51 -1.72 -11.38
C VAL A 149 -29.52 -0.26 -10.96
N GLN A 150 -29.36 0.00 -9.66
CA GLN A 150 -28.95 1.31 -9.16
C GLN A 150 -27.45 1.39 -9.28
N LEU A 151 -26.96 2.35 -10.06
CA LEU A 151 -25.52 2.53 -10.26
C LEU A 151 -24.92 3.29 -9.08
N PRO A 152 -23.80 2.82 -8.50
CA PRO A 152 -23.09 3.57 -7.47
C PRO A 152 -22.32 4.75 -8.06
N GLU A 153 -21.84 5.67 -7.21
CA GLU A 153 -20.65 6.44 -7.59
C GLU A 153 -19.47 5.48 -7.85
N VAL A 154 -18.50 5.89 -8.66
CA VAL A 154 -17.35 5.04 -8.98
C VAL A 154 -16.47 4.86 -7.74
N PHE A 155 -16.50 3.66 -7.16
CA PHE A 155 -15.61 3.22 -6.08
C PHE A 155 -14.57 2.20 -6.54
N SER A 156 -14.91 1.45 -7.60
CA SER A 156 -14.10 0.45 -8.26
C SER A 156 -14.39 0.51 -9.76
N ARG A 157 -14.72 -0.60 -10.42
CA ARG A 157 -14.85 -0.71 -11.87
C ARG A 157 -16.19 -0.25 -12.45
N SER A 158 -17.25 -0.15 -11.64
CA SER A 158 -18.61 0.16 -12.10
C SER A 158 -19.18 1.38 -11.41
N GLY A 159 -20.00 2.16 -12.16
CA GLY A 159 -20.71 3.28 -11.58
C GLY A 159 -20.89 4.48 -12.51
N HIS A 160 -21.34 5.59 -11.93
CA HIS A 160 -21.42 6.89 -12.59
C HIS A 160 -20.36 7.85 -12.02
N GLY A 161 -19.70 8.54 -12.93
CA GLY A 161 -18.72 9.58 -12.62
C GLY A 161 -19.29 10.99 -12.77
N LYS A 162 -18.43 11.98 -12.63
CA LYS A 162 -18.76 13.39 -12.86
C LYS A 162 -19.07 13.65 -14.33
N ASN A 163 -19.79 14.75 -14.61
CA ASN A 163 -20.10 15.20 -15.97
C ASN A 163 -20.93 14.20 -16.81
N GLY A 164 -21.71 13.32 -16.17
CA GLY A 164 -22.58 12.37 -16.86
C GLY A 164 -21.81 11.25 -17.55
N THR A 165 -20.68 10.83 -17.01
CA THR A 165 -19.96 9.64 -17.48
C THR A 165 -20.51 8.39 -16.78
N TYR A 166 -20.58 7.30 -17.52
CA TYR A 166 -21.01 5.99 -17.04
C TYR A 166 -19.99 4.93 -17.44
N GLN A 167 -19.68 4.05 -16.51
CA GLN A 167 -18.92 2.83 -16.72
C GLN A 167 -19.72 1.66 -16.16
N ILE A 168 -20.23 0.84 -17.07
CA ILE A 168 -21.21 -0.20 -16.79
C ILE A 168 -20.54 -1.55 -16.99
N THR A 169 -20.10 -2.11 -15.90
CA THR A 169 -19.32 -3.36 -15.86
C THR A 169 -19.91 -4.28 -14.80
N GLN A 170 -19.86 -5.60 -15.02
CA GLN A 170 -20.41 -6.62 -14.11
C GLN A 170 -21.85 -6.31 -13.63
N TRP A 171 -22.73 -5.87 -14.54
CA TRP A 171 -23.95 -5.16 -14.24
C TRP A 171 -25.24 -6.00 -14.39
N TYR A 172 -25.17 -7.17 -14.98
CA TYR A 172 -26.32 -8.03 -15.26
C TYR A 172 -26.22 -9.36 -14.52
N PRO A 173 -27.34 -10.09 -14.28
CA PRO A 173 -27.32 -11.43 -13.68
C PRO A 173 -26.55 -12.40 -14.55
N LYS A 174 -25.55 -13.09 -14.00
CA LYS A 174 -24.63 -13.97 -14.73
C LYS A 174 -24.51 -15.32 -14.05
N PRO A 175 -24.78 -16.48 -14.76
CA PRO A 175 -24.48 -17.81 -14.23
C PRO A 175 -22.99 -17.92 -13.85
N ALA A 176 -22.71 -18.52 -12.72
CA ALA A 176 -21.36 -18.92 -12.35
C ALA A 176 -20.89 -20.06 -13.25
N VAL A 177 -19.59 -20.15 -13.46
CA VAL A 177 -18.97 -21.26 -14.20
C VAL A 177 -19.18 -22.57 -13.45
N TYR A 178 -19.53 -23.64 -14.21
CA TYR A 178 -19.53 -25.01 -13.77
C TYR A 178 -18.58 -25.82 -14.63
N ASP A 179 -17.44 -26.19 -14.07
CA ASP A 179 -16.40 -26.94 -14.74
C ASP A 179 -16.07 -28.29 -14.05
N ARG A 180 -14.99 -28.93 -14.42
CA ARG A 180 -14.56 -30.22 -13.86
C ARG A 180 -14.26 -30.18 -12.35
N ALA A 181 -14.05 -29.00 -11.76
CA ALA A 181 -13.88 -28.79 -10.31
C ALA A 181 -15.22 -28.49 -9.60
N GLY A 182 -16.29 -28.24 -10.34
CA GLY A 182 -17.60 -27.91 -9.81
C GLY A 182 -18.04 -26.49 -10.09
N TRP A 183 -18.92 -25.95 -9.24
CA TRP A 183 -19.38 -24.57 -9.32
C TRP A 183 -18.35 -23.59 -8.76
N HIS A 184 -18.20 -22.43 -9.42
CA HIS A 184 -17.33 -21.32 -9.01
C HIS A 184 -18.15 -20.04 -8.68
N PRO A 185 -19.03 -20.06 -7.67
CA PRO A 185 -19.68 -18.84 -7.21
C PRO A 185 -18.65 -17.99 -6.46
N MET A 186 -18.46 -16.73 -6.90
CA MET A 186 -17.47 -15.84 -6.32
C MET A 186 -18.04 -14.43 -6.10
N PRO A 187 -17.78 -13.78 -4.96
CA PRO A 187 -18.21 -12.41 -4.73
C PRO A 187 -17.43 -11.44 -5.62
N TYR A 188 -18.03 -10.30 -5.88
CA TYR A 188 -17.32 -9.19 -6.54
C TYR A 188 -16.25 -8.62 -5.63
N LEU A 189 -15.05 -8.40 -6.17
CA LEU A 189 -13.91 -7.79 -5.49
C LEU A 189 -13.27 -6.72 -6.37
N ASP A 190 -12.58 -5.79 -5.74
CA ASP A 190 -11.76 -4.76 -6.41
C ASP A 190 -10.48 -5.38 -7.00
N GLN A 191 -9.75 -6.16 -6.16
CA GLN A 191 -8.65 -7.01 -6.54
C GLN A 191 -9.11 -8.46 -6.52
N GLY A 192 -9.40 -9.00 -7.67
CA GLY A 192 -9.93 -10.35 -7.83
C GLY A 192 -10.68 -10.43 -9.14
N GLU A 193 -10.00 -10.96 -10.16
CA GLU A 193 -10.52 -11.02 -11.51
C GLU A 193 -11.72 -11.98 -11.64
N PHE A 194 -12.30 -12.07 -12.82
CA PHE A 194 -13.59 -12.71 -13.05
C PHE A 194 -13.41 -14.05 -13.75
N TYR A 195 -14.41 -14.90 -13.61
CA TYR A 195 -14.49 -16.19 -14.29
C TYR A 195 -15.92 -16.41 -14.75
N SER A 196 -16.14 -16.51 -16.07
CA SER A 196 -17.47 -16.55 -16.66
C SER A 196 -17.51 -17.41 -17.92
N GLU A 197 -18.67 -17.99 -18.24
CA GLU A 197 -18.89 -18.86 -19.40
C GLU A 197 -18.89 -18.07 -20.71
N PHE A 198 -18.29 -18.62 -21.75
CA PHE A 198 -18.39 -18.11 -23.11
C PHE A 198 -19.81 -18.25 -23.69
N GLY A 199 -20.19 -17.27 -24.49
CA GLY A 199 -21.42 -17.25 -25.24
C GLY A 199 -21.49 -16.18 -26.31
N ARG A 200 -22.64 -16.12 -26.97
CA ARG A 200 -23.04 -15.02 -27.85
C ARG A 200 -23.81 -13.98 -27.03
N TYR A 201 -23.49 -12.75 -27.18
CA TYR A 201 -24.21 -11.63 -26.56
C TYR A 201 -24.83 -10.73 -27.63
N GLU A 202 -26.15 -10.52 -27.50
CA GLU A 202 -26.90 -9.54 -28.25
C GLU A 202 -27.40 -8.46 -27.26
N LEU A 203 -26.86 -7.25 -27.39
CA LEU A 203 -27.05 -6.18 -26.43
C LEU A 203 -27.76 -4.99 -27.08
N PHE A 204 -28.89 -4.59 -26.53
CA PHE A 204 -29.63 -3.40 -26.91
C PHE A 204 -29.52 -2.35 -25.79
N ILE A 205 -28.91 -1.19 -26.08
CA ILE A 205 -28.72 -0.10 -25.13
C ILE A 205 -29.56 1.09 -25.55
N THR A 206 -30.61 1.41 -24.78
CA THR A 206 -31.46 2.58 -24.99
C THR A 206 -31.03 3.68 -24.00
N LEU A 207 -30.68 4.86 -24.51
CA LEU A 207 -30.19 5.98 -23.72
C LEU A 207 -30.43 7.30 -24.45
N PRO A 208 -30.29 8.48 -23.75
CA PRO A 208 -30.43 9.79 -24.40
C PRO A 208 -29.43 9.97 -25.56
N LYS A 209 -29.87 10.58 -26.65
CA LYS A 209 -29.08 10.78 -27.88
C LYS A 209 -27.76 11.51 -27.70
N LYS A 210 -27.62 12.29 -26.62
CA LYS A 210 -26.40 13.04 -26.29
C LYS A 210 -25.18 12.14 -26.00
N TYR A 211 -25.38 10.88 -25.61
CA TYR A 211 -24.28 9.98 -25.25
C TYR A 211 -23.59 9.36 -26.46
N ILE A 212 -22.28 9.28 -26.38
CA ILE A 212 -21.42 8.42 -27.19
C ILE A 212 -21.11 7.19 -26.38
N VAL A 213 -21.21 6.01 -26.97
CA VAL A 213 -21.08 4.71 -26.29
C VAL A 213 -19.93 3.91 -26.90
N ALA A 214 -19.03 3.42 -26.02
CA ALA A 214 -18.09 2.36 -26.29
C ALA A 214 -18.62 1.09 -25.62
N ALA A 215 -18.73 -0.03 -26.34
CA ALA A 215 -19.22 -1.28 -25.77
C ALA A 215 -18.46 -2.48 -26.31
N THR A 216 -18.49 -3.59 -25.57
CA THR A 216 -18.09 -4.91 -26.06
C THR A 216 -18.92 -5.28 -27.28
N GLY A 217 -18.28 -5.75 -28.34
CA GLY A 217 -18.94 -6.23 -29.54
C GLY A 217 -18.93 -5.26 -30.72
N GLU A 218 -19.53 -5.70 -31.82
CA GLU A 218 -19.67 -4.92 -33.04
C GLU A 218 -20.98 -4.12 -33.03
N LEU A 219 -20.89 -2.79 -33.28
CA LEU A 219 -22.05 -1.92 -33.42
C LEU A 219 -22.78 -2.21 -34.73
N MET A 220 -24.02 -2.63 -34.65
CA MET A 220 -24.87 -3.06 -35.80
C MET A 220 -25.61 -1.88 -36.44
N ASN A 221 -25.77 -0.73 -35.73
CA ASN A 221 -26.48 0.43 -36.26
C ASN A 221 -25.60 1.19 -37.29
N ALA A 222 -25.82 0.93 -38.59
CA ALA A 222 -25.03 1.52 -39.67
C ALA A 222 -25.02 3.06 -39.66
N SER A 223 -26.14 3.70 -39.32
CA SER A 223 -26.23 5.17 -39.21
C SER A 223 -25.37 5.73 -38.07
N GLU A 224 -25.38 5.10 -36.90
CA GLU A 224 -24.55 5.55 -35.77
C GLU A 224 -23.06 5.27 -36.05
N LYS A 225 -22.72 4.11 -36.60
CA LYS A 225 -21.36 3.77 -37.02
C LYS A 225 -20.79 4.78 -38.03
N SER A 226 -21.61 5.20 -39.00
CA SER A 226 -21.22 6.24 -39.99
C SER A 226 -21.04 7.60 -39.33
N LYS A 227 -21.90 7.98 -38.39
CA LYS A 227 -21.79 9.22 -37.60
C LYS A 227 -20.50 9.22 -36.78
N LEU A 228 -20.18 8.13 -36.07
CA LEU A 228 -18.95 8.02 -35.27
C LEU A 228 -17.68 8.16 -36.15
N ARG A 229 -17.71 7.57 -37.37
CA ARG A 229 -16.60 7.71 -38.32
C ARG A 229 -16.45 9.16 -38.85
N MET A 230 -17.56 9.88 -39.04
CA MET A 230 -17.53 11.29 -39.48
C MET A 230 -16.92 12.23 -38.44
N ILE A 231 -17.10 11.98 -37.16
CA ILE A 231 -16.54 12.79 -36.07
C ILE A 231 -15.12 12.37 -35.67
N ASN A 232 -14.54 11.39 -36.33
CA ASN A 232 -13.16 10.94 -36.14
C ASN A 232 -12.17 12.10 -36.28
N GLY A 233 -11.38 12.32 -35.23
CA GLY A 233 -10.31 13.31 -35.20
C GLY A 233 -10.76 14.77 -35.11
N LEU A 234 -12.05 15.05 -35.03
CA LEU A 234 -12.55 16.41 -34.80
C LEU A 234 -12.30 16.82 -33.34
N THR A 235 -11.30 17.68 -33.12
CA THR A 235 -11.04 18.30 -31.83
C THR A 235 -11.92 19.54 -31.66
N GLY A 236 -12.73 19.57 -30.61
CA GLY A 236 -13.43 20.78 -30.15
C GLY A 236 -14.89 20.93 -30.57
N ASN A 237 -15.47 20.07 -31.38
CA ASN A 237 -16.91 20.11 -31.60
C ASN A 237 -17.63 19.33 -30.49
N ARG A 238 -18.05 20.05 -29.44
CA ARG A 238 -19.20 19.59 -28.68
C ARG A 238 -20.31 19.33 -29.68
N ILE A 239 -20.77 18.08 -29.77
CA ILE A 239 -22.11 17.81 -30.25
C ILE A 239 -23.02 18.46 -29.20
N THR A 240 -23.22 19.79 -29.33
CA THR A 240 -24.22 20.50 -28.56
C THR A 240 -25.57 20.08 -29.15
N THR A 241 -25.95 18.82 -28.85
CA THR A 241 -27.35 18.50 -28.89
C THR A 241 -27.95 19.30 -27.75
N ARG A 242 -28.70 20.38 -28.07
CA ARG A 242 -29.68 20.98 -27.15
C ARG A 242 -30.28 19.83 -26.36
N SER A 243 -30.65 20.07 -25.10
CA SER A 243 -31.38 19.17 -24.20
C SER A 243 -32.54 18.48 -24.98
N ASP A 244 -32.21 17.47 -25.75
CA ASP A 244 -33.13 16.67 -26.52
C ASP A 244 -33.41 15.42 -25.67
N SER A 245 -34.60 15.34 -25.10
CA SER A 245 -35.10 14.19 -24.33
C SER A 245 -35.28 12.94 -25.18
N THR A 246 -34.92 13.01 -26.47
CA THR A 246 -35.06 11.86 -27.38
C THR A 246 -34.05 10.78 -27.10
N LEU A 247 -34.52 9.56 -27.07
CA LEU A 247 -33.71 8.35 -26.87
C LEU A 247 -33.18 7.82 -28.19
N LYS A 248 -32.10 7.08 -28.14
CA LYS A 248 -31.63 6.18 -29.20
C LYS A 248 -31.40 4.79 -28.63
N THR A 249 -31.56 3.78 -29.49
CA THR A 249 -31.20 2.39 -29.15
C THR A 249 -30.02 1.96 -29.99
N LEU A 250 -28.96 1.48 -29.36
CA LEU A 250 -27.78 0.91 -29.98
C LEU A 250 -27.84 -0.60 -29.85
N HIS A 251 -27.47 -1.29 -30.92
CA HIS A 251 -27.44 -2.75 -31.00
C HIS A 251 -26.02 -3.22 -31.19
N TYR A 252 -25.50 -3.99 -30.24
CA TYR A 252 -24.17 -4.62 -30.30
C TYR A 252 -24.29 -6.12 -30.30
N ILE A 253 -23.41 -6.79 -31.05
CA ILE A 253 -23.25 -8.24 -31.08
C ILE A 253 -21.81 -8.60 -30.78
N ALA A 254 -21.62 -9.55 -29.85
CA ALA A 254 -20.32 -10.14 -29.53
C ALA A 254 -20.47 -11.67 -29.51
N ASP A 255 -19.68 -12.35 -30.31
CA ASP A 255 -19.64 -13.81 -30.36
C ASP A 255 -18.41 -14.33 -29.63
N SER A 256 -18.57 -15.44 -28.89
CA SER A 256 -17.47 -16.10 -28.16
C SER A 256 -16.76 -15.17 -27.16
N VAL A 257 -17.54 -14.42 -26.39
CA VAL A 257 -17.06 -13.62 -25.25
C VAL A 257 -17.70 -14.12 -23.97
N HIS A 258 -17.09 -13.84 -22.83
CA HIS A 258 -17.59 -14.28 -21.51
C HIS A 258 -18.07 -13.12 -20.64
N ASP A 259 -17.94 -11.89 -21.12
CA ASP A 259 -18.47 -10.69 -20.47
C ASP A 259 -18.78 -9.58 -21.48
N VAL A 260 -19.70 -8.67 -21.10
CA VAL A 260 -20.01 -7.46 -21.84
C VAL A 260 -20.07 -6.26 -20.93
N ALA A 261 -19.30 -5.23 -21.29
CA ALA A 261 -19.25 -3.95 -20.63
C ALA A 261 -19.54 -2.82 -21.63
N TRP A 262 -19.98 -1.68 -21.11
CA TRP A 262 -20.15 -0.48 -21.94
C TRP A 262 -19.91 0.80 -21.13
N PHE A 263 -19.42 1.80 -21.84
CA PHE A 263 -19.06 3.10 -21.31
C PHE A 263 -19.82 4.17 -22.09
N ALA A 264 -20.33 5.18 -21.41
CA ALA A 264 -21.09 6.25 -22.05
C ALA A 264 -20.67 7.62 -21.53
N SER A 265 -20.43 8.56 -22.43
CA SER A 265 -20.15 9.95 -22.08
C SER A 265 -20.65 10.89 -23.17
N PRO A 266 -21.25 12.05 -22.81
CA PRO A 266 -21.56 13.08 -23.81
C PRO A 266 -20.30 13.82 -24.31
N GLY A 267 -19.16 13.65 -23.62
CA GLY A 267 -17.90 14.33 -23.90
C GLY A 267 -16.83 13.48 -24.56
N PHE A 268 -17.13 12.24 -24.96
CA PHE A 268 -16.14 11.40 -25.64
C PHE A 268 -15.72 12.00 -26.98
N GLN A 269 -14.42 12.03 -27.21
CA GLN A 269 -13.79 12.19 -28.52
C GLN A 269 -13.48 10.81 -29.09
N ILE A 270 -13.41 10.71 -30.40
CA ILE A 270 -13.25 9.45 -31.11
C ILE A 270 -12.02 9.48 -31.99
N ARG A 271 -11.29 8.37 -31.99
CA ARG A 271 -10.36 8.01 -33.04
C ARG A 271 -10.76 6.68 -33.63
N TYR A 272 -10.73 6.58 -34.95
CA TYR A 272 -11.07 5.39 -35.70
C TYR A 272 -10.04 5.13 -36.77
N ASP A 273 -9.63 3.87 -36.91
CA ASP A 273 -8.87 3.39 -38.03
C ASP A 273 -9.05 1.88 -38.20
N THR A 274 -8.40 1.30 -39.16
CA THR A 274 -8.38 -0.15 -39.41
C THR A 274 -6.96 -0.70 -39.35
N CYS A 275 -6.83 -1.96 -38.97
CA CYS A 275 -5.57 -2.71 -38.99
C CYS A 275 -5.72 -3.94 -39.86
N LYS A 276 -4.93 -4.04 -40.92
CA LYS A 276 -4.79 -5.28 -41.70
C LYS A 276 -3.75 -6.17 -41.02
N LEU A 277 -4.15 -7.40 -40.74
CA LEU A 277 -3.29 -8.44 -40.15
C LEU A 277 -2.66 -9.32 -41.25
N ASN A 278 -1.67 -10.12 -40.85
CA ASN A 278 -0.95 -10.99 -41.79
C ASN A 278 -1.77 -12.15 -42.34
N ASP A 279 -2.87 -12.54 -41.66
CA ASP A 279 -3.85 -13.50 -42.14
C ASP A 279 -4.79 -12.95 -43.22
N GLY A 280 -4.61 -11.68 -43.61
CA GLY A 280 -5.41 -10.94 -44.59
C GLY A 280 -6.69 -10.30 -44.02
N SER A 281 -7.07 -10.60 -42.77
CA SER A 281 -8.24 -10.00 -42.11
C SER A 281 -8.00 -8.53 -41.79
N THR A 282 -9.07 -7.73 -41.80
CA THR A 282 -9.02 -6.31 -41.41
C THR A 282 -9.86 -6.13 -40.16
N LYS A 283 -9.26 -5.51 -39.13
CA LYS A 283 -9.88 -5.24 -37.84
C LYS A 283 -10.19 -3.76 -37.71
N GLU A 284 -11.35 -3.42 -37.17
CA GLU A 284 -11.72 -2.03 -36.82
C GLU A 284 -11.18 -1.67 -35.46
N ILE A 285 -10.61 -0.46 -35.32
CA ILE A 285 -10.07 0.07 -34.06
C ILE A 285 -10.84 1.34 -33.71
N TRP A 286 -11.42 1.37 -32.52
CA TRP A 286 -12.17 2.49 -31.98
C TRP A 286 -11.58 2.94 -30.66
N HIS A 287 -11.23 4.24 -30.55
CA HIS A 287 -10.77 4.83 -29.30
C HIS A 287 -11.72 5.93 -28.85
N PHE A 288 -12.07 5.90 -27.56
CA PHE A 288 -12.99 6.83 -26.91
C PHE A 288 -12.27 7.44 -25.70
N PHE A 289 -12.11 8.75 -25.68
CA PHE A 289 -11.35 9.44 -24.63
C PHE A 289 -11.91 10.85 -24.40
N THR A 290 -11.53 11.47 -23.27
CA THR A 290 -12.01 12.81 -22.93
C THR A 290 -11.21 13.90 -23.65
N GLN A 291 -11.78 15.09 -23.77
CA GLN A 291 -11.11 16.24 -24.41
C GLN A 291 -9.80 16.62 -23.70
N SER A 292 -9.74 16.49 -22.37
CA SER A 292 -8.53 16.76 -21.59
C SER A 292 -7.34 15.87 -21.97
N SER A 293 -7.62 14.65 -22.36
CA SER A 293 -6.62 13.62 -22.71
C SER A 293 -6.19 13.63 -24.17
N GLY A 294 -6.81 14.46 -25.03
CA GLY A 294 -6.62 14.44 -26.47
C GLY A 294 -5.17 14.58 -26.96
N ARG A 295 -4.32 15.29 -26.21
CA ARG A 295 -2.88 15.42 -26.52
C ARG A 295 -2.13 14.11 -26.27
N VAL A 296 -2.42 13.45 -25.17
CA VAL A 296 -1.76 12.19 -24.76
C VAL A 296 -2.20 11.05 -25.70
N TRP A 297 -3.50 11.02 -26.06
CA TRP A 297 -4.10 10.02 -26.94
C TRP A 297 -3.80 10.21 -28.44
N LYS A 298 -2.94 11.19 -28.80
CA LYS A 298 -2.68 11.51 -30.22
C LYS A 298 -2.24 10.30 -31.05
N ASN A 299 -1.36 9.46 -30.51
CA ASN A 299 -0.80 8.30 -31.23
C ASN A 299 -1.41 6.96 -30.75
N SER A 300 -2.50 6.98 -30.00
CA SER A 300 -3.06 5.78 -29.38
C SER A 300 -3.45 4.66 -30.36
N ILE A 301 -3.95 5.04 -31.57
CA ILE A 301 -4.27 4.08 -32.65
C ILE A 301 -3.03 3.29 -33.09
N ASP A 302 -1.87 3.96 -33.21
CA ASP A 302 -0.65 3.29 -33.63
C ASP A 302 -0.19 2.25 -32.59
N TYR A 303 -0.36 2.54 -31.31
CA TYR A 303 -0.09 1.60 -30.21
C TYR A 303 -1.00 0.38 -30.30
N ALA A 304 -2.30 0.57 -30.58
CA ALA A 304 -3.24 -0.53 -30.79
C ALA A 304 -2.87 -1.39 -32.01
N LYS A 305 -2.48 -0.77 -33.14
CA LYS A 305 -2.01 -1.50 -34.33
C LYS A 305 -0.73 -2.29 -34.05
N GLU A 306 0.19 -1.71 -33.29
CA GLU A 306 1.42 -2.38 -32.88
C GLU A 306 1.10 -3.64 -32.07
N ALA A 307 0.25 -3.53 -31.04
CA ALA A 307 -0.18 -4.65 -30.22
C ALA A 307 -0.90 -5.73 -31.03
N LEU A 308 -1.92 -5.36 -31.83
CA LEU A 308 -2.69 -6.30 -32.65
C LEU A 308 -1.81 -7.12 -33.59
N ARG A 309 -0.83 -6.50 -34.27
CA ARG A 309 0.10 -7.22 -35.15
C ARG A 309 1.02 -8.13 -34.34
N TYR A 310 1.63 -7.60 -33.29
CA TYR A 310 2.57 -8.37 -32.48
C TYR A 310 1.96 -9.63 -31.90
N TYR A 311 0.82 -9.51 -31.18
CA TYR A 311 0.17 -10.66 -30.58
C TYR A 311 -0.40 -11.61 -31.63
N SER A 312 -0.95 -11.09 -32.73
CA SER A 312 -1.44 -11.94 -33.83
C SER A 312 -0.33 -12.80 -34.46
N ASP A 313 0.86 -12.26 -34.61
CA ASP A 313 1.98 -12.99 -35.19
C ASP A 313 2.64 -13.97 -34.19
N ARG A 314 2.62 -13.63 -32.91
CA ARG A 314 3.37 -14.39 -31.88
C ARG A 314 2.52 -15.46 -31.23
N VAL A 315 1.26 -15.19 -30.96
CA VAL A 315 0.35 -16.08 -30.19
C VAL A 315 -0.65 -16.74 -31.12
N GLY A 316 -1.32 -15.94 -31.96
CA GLY A 316 -2.33 -16.41 -32.91
C GLY A 316 -3.21 -15.26 -33.40
N ALA A 317 -3.86 -15.42 -34.55
CA ALA A 317 -4.67 -14.37 -35.16
C ALA A 317 -5.72 -13.78 -34.17
N TYR A 318 -5.86 -12.46 -34.14
CA TYR A 318 -6.88 -11.76 -33.35
C TYR A 318 -8.28 -12.24 -33.73
N PRO A 319 -9.06 -12.84 -32.83
CA PRO A 319 -10.23 -13.60 -33.23
C PRO A 319 -11.48 -12.76 -33.52
N TYR A 320 -11.51 -11.50 -33.07
CA TYR A 320 -12.69 -10.65 -33.16
C TYR A 320 -12.64 -9.67 -34.34
N PRO A 321 -13.80 -9.10 -34.81
CA PRO A 321 -13.85 -8.18 -35.94
C PRO A 321 -13.40 -6.75 -35.57
N THR A 322 -13.56 -6.34 -34.30
CA THR A 322 -13.29 -5.00 -33.82
C THR A 322 -12.60 -5.00 -32.47
N ILE A 323 -11.94 -3.91 -32.14
CA ILE A 323 -11.46 -3.61 -30.78
C ILE A 323 -11.76 -2.17 -30.44
N SER A 324 -12.25 -1.94 -29.24
CA SER A 324 -12.46 -0.62 -28.65
C SER A 324 -11.49 -0.39 -27.50
N VAL A 325 -10.97 0.85 -27.38
CA VAL A 325 -10.19 1.30 -26.22
C VAL A 325 -10.89 2.54 -25.66
N VAL A 326 -11.21 2.52 -24.39
CA VAL A 326 -11.96 3.59 -23.74
C VAL A 326 -11.24 4.15 -22.51
N GLU A 327 -11.23 5.48 -22.38
CA GLU A 327 -10.76 6.13 -21.16
C GLU A 327 -11.84 6.07 -20.08
N SER A 328 -11.52 5.57 -18.89
CA SER A 328 -12.41 5.50 -17.74
C SER A 328 -12.67 6.90 -17.14
N ALA A 329 -13.73 7.03 -16.36
CA ALA A 329 -14.04 8.28 -15.64
C ALA A 329 -13.17 8.47 -14.40
N GLU A 330 -13.02 7.43 -13.63
CA GLU A 330 -12.13 7.29 -12.47
C GLU A 330 -11.81 5.80 -12.40
N GLY A 331 -10.56 5.42 -12.48
CA GLY A 331 -10.19 4.03 -12.63
C GLY A 331 -9.64 3.39 -11.38
N PRO A 332 -9.58 2.06 -11.36
CA PRO A 332 -9.00 1.27 -10.27
C PRO A 332 -7.46 1.31 -10.23
N GLY A 333 -6.80 1.99 -11.17
CA GLY A 333 -5.34 2.13 -11.23
C GLY A 333 -4.70 1.29 -12.33
N GLY A 334 -4.73 1.78 -13.60
CA GLY A 334 -4.09 1.15 -14.76
C GLY A 334 -5.02 0.95 -15.93
N GLY A 335 -5.66 -0.19 -16.04
CA GLY A 335 -6.61 -0.55 -17.07
C GLY A 335 -7.54 -1.68 -16.67
N MET A 336 -8.32 -2.17 -17.64
CA MET A 336 -9.17 -3.35 -17.49
C MET A 336 -9.49 -3.95 -18.86
N GLU A 337 -9.46 -5.24 -18.94
CA GLU A 337 -9.35 -6.05 -20.15
C GLU A 337 -10.66 -6.70 -20.63
N TYR A 338 -11.80 -6.03 -20.62
CA TYR A 338 -13.05 -6.64 -21.14
C TYR A 338 -12.86 -7.12 -22.58
N PRO A 339 -13.44 -8.28 -22.93
CA PRO A 339 -13.33 -8.80 -24.29
C PRO A 339 -13.76 -7.76 -25.34
N MET A 340 -12.93 -7.50 -26.35
CA MET A 340 -13.12 -6.49 -27.40
C MET A 340 -13.20 -5.03 -26.89
N LEU A 341 -13.02 -4.76 -25.59
CA LEU A 341 -13.13 -3.42 -24.99
C LEU A 341 -12.08 -3.25 -23.88
N SER A 342 -10.94 -2.69 -24.21
CA SER A 342 -9.90 -2.33 -23.23
C SER A 342 -10.19 -0.99 -22.58
N VAL A 343 -10.12 -0.93 -21.26
CA VAL A 343 -10.34 0.29 -20.48
C VAL A 343 -9.00 0.84 -20.02
N ILE A 344 -8.79 2.15 -20.12
CA ILE A 344 -7.53 2.80 -19.73
C ILE A 344 -7.85 3.90 -18.73
N ASP A 345 -7.12 3.95 -17.63
CA ASP A 345 -7.25 5.04 -16.66
C ASP A 345 -6.65 6.34 -17.19
N PRO A 346 -7.18 7.50 -16.78
CA PRO A 346 -6.63 8.78 -17.17
C PRO A 346 -5.15 8.91 -16.80
N THR A 347 -4.29 9.13 -17.78
CA THR A 347 -2.85 9.39 -17.59
C THR A 347 -2.42 10.67 -18.27
N SER A 348 -1.38 11.31 -17.73
CA SER A 348 -0.74 12.49 -18.31
C SER A 348 0.54 12.17 -19.10
N ASP A 349 1.00 10.92 -19.05
CA ASP A 349 2.23 10.45 -19.67
C ASP A 349 1.94 9.59 -20.92
N THR A 350 2.57 9.93 -22.03
CA THR A 350 2.37 9.24 -23.31
C THR A 350 3.00 7.83 -23.33
N SER A 351 4.10 7.63 -22.58
CA SER A 351 4.77 6.32 -22.49
C SER A 351 3.97 5.36 -21.61
N ASP A 352 3.39 5.88 -20.55
CA ASP A 352 2.46 5.19 -19.68
C ASP A 352 1.24 4.72 -20.48
N LEU A 353 0.60 5.66 -21.24
CA LEU A 353 -0.54 5.33 -22.09
C LEU A 353 -0.19 4.23 -23.11
N ARG A 354 0.98 4.29 -23.74
CA ARG A 354 1.40 3.25 -24.70
C ARG A 354 1.51 1.89 -24.03
N SER A 355 2.18 1.83 -22.89
CA SER A 355 2.38 0.56 -22.16
C SER A 355 1.04 -0.04 -21.76
N VAL A 356 0.13 0.75 -21.17
CA VAL A 356 -1.18 0.26 -20.73
C VAL A 356 -2.04 -0.16 -21.94
N ILE A 357 -2.10 0.59 -23.04
CA ILE A 357 -2.85 0.18 -24.24
C ILE A 357 -2.35 -1.16 -24.78
N ILE A 358 -1.05 -1.35 -24.83
CA ILE A 358 -0.45 -2.61 -25.31
C ILE A 358 -0.82 -3.78 -24.39
N HIS A 359 -0.72 -3.56 -23.08
CA HIS A 359 -1.05 -4.53 -22.06
C HIS A 359 -2.52 -4.93 -22.15
N GLU A 360 -3.44 -3.98 -22.11
CA GLU A 360 -4.88 -4.23 -22.13
C GLU A 360 -5.38 -4.86 -23.46
N ILE A 361 -4.71 -4.58 -24.57
CA ILE A 361 -5.01 -5.25 -25.85
C ILE A 361 -4.53 -6.69 -25.83
N GLY A 362 -3.38 -6.99 -25.21
CA GLY A 362 -2.83 -8.35 -25.06
C GLY A 362 -3.76 -9.31 -24.35
N HIS A 363 -4.54 -8.81 -23.42
CA HIS A 363 -5.56 -9.58 -22.71
C HIS A 363 -6.71 -10.09 -23.60
N ASN A 364 -6.88 -9.60 -24.83
CA ASN A 364 -7.82 -10.24 -25.76
C ASN A 364 -7.38 -11.65 -26.18
N TRP A 365 -6.08 -12.01 -25.97
CA TRP A 365 -5.57 -13.38 -26.12
C TRP A 365 -5.59 -14.09 -24.77
N PHE A 366 -5.00 -13.47 -23.70
CA PHE A 366 -4.89 -14.00 -22.34
C PHE A 366 -6.02 -13.36 -21.53
N TYR A 367 -7.07 -14.03 -21.24
CA TYR A 367 -8.39 -13.69 -20.73
C TYR A 367 -9.49 -13.71 -21.80
N GLY A 368 -9.51 -12.80 -22.76
CA GLY A 368 -10.59 -12.66 -23.73
C GLY A 368 -10.83 -13.93 -24.56
N ALA A 369 -9.77 -14.56 -25.06
CA ALA A 369 -9.85 -15.82 -25.83
C ALA A 369 -9.45 -17.05 -25.01
N LEU A 370 -8.47 -16.96 -24.11
CA LEU A 370 -8.09 -18.02 -23.18
C LEU A 370 -8.72 -17.73 -21.81
N GLY A 371 -9.98 -18.08 -21.61
CA GLY A 371 -10.78 -17.75 -20.42
C GLY A 371 -10.40 -18.60 -19.21
N SER A 372 -9.17 -18.52 -18.73
CA SER A 372 -8.73 -19.20 -17.51
C SER A 372 -9.43 -18.66 -16.27
N ASN A 373 -9.43 -19.43 -15.18
CA ASN A 373 -9.94 -18.96 -13.90
C ASN A 373 -8.94 -17.97 -13.26
N GLU A 374 -9.14 -16.69 -13.51
CA GLU A 374 -8.25 -15.62 -13.06
C GLU A 374 -8.35 -15.34 -11.56
N ARG A 375 -9.49 -15.69 -10.95
CA ARG A 375 -9.63 -15.61 -9.52
C ARG A 375 -8.62 -16.51 -8.81
N ASP A 376 -8.51 -17.75 -9.26
CA ASP A 376 -7.63 -18.74 -8.64
C ASP A 376 -6.21 -18.71 -9.20
N HIS A 377 -6.07 -18.37 -10.50
CA HIS A 377 -4.79 -18.42 -11.23
C HIS A 377 -4.52 -17.15 -12.05
N PRO A 378 -4.43 -15.96 -11.41
CA PRO A 378 -4.24 -14.68 -12.13
C PRO A 378 -2.95 -14.66 -12.96
N TRP A 379 -2.00 -15.49 -12.66
CA TRP A 379 -0.75 -15.60 -13.37
C TRP A 379 -0.88 -16.15 -14.80
N LEU A 380 -1.96 -16.93 -15.09
CA LEU A 380 -2.24 -17.45 -16.46
C LEU A 380 -2.69 -16.35 -17.41
N ASP A 381 -3.19 -15.27 -16.89
CA ASP A 381 -3.57 -14.08 -17.61
C ASP A 381 -2.47 -13.02 -17.54
N GLU A 382 -2.34 -12.35 -16.41
CA GLU A 382 -1.45 -11.21 -16.17
C GLU A 382 0.02 -11.53 -16.43
N GLY A 383 0.44 -12.71 -16.00
CA GLY A 383 1.84 -13.10 -16.13
C GLY A 383 2.24 -13.49 -17.52
N LEU A 384 1.37 -14.20 -18.26
CA LEU A 384 1.62 -14.55 -19.66
C LEU A 384 1.60 -13.29 -20.52
N ASN A 385 0.62 -12.40 -20.30
CA ASN A 385 0.54 -11.13 -21.00
C ASN A 385 1.77 -10.26 -20.76
N SER A 386 2.19 -10.10 -19.50
CA SER A 386 3.41 -9.36 -19.12
C SER A 386 4.69 -9.92 -19.76
N TYR A 387 4.80 -11.24 -19.93
CA TYR A 387 5.92 -11.85 -20.63
C TYR A 387 6.00 -11.38 -22.09
N TYR A 388 4.87 -11.40 -22.83
CA TYR A 388 4.84 -10.98 -24.22
C TYR A 388 5.10 -9.47 -24.37
N GLU A 389 4.48 -8.64 -23.52
CA GLU A 389 4.75 -7.20 -23.49
C GLU A 389 6.25 -6.94 -23.32
N ARG A 390 6.87 -7.56 -22.33
CA ARG A 390 8.27 -7.36 -21.97
C ARG A 390 9.25 -7.80 -23.07
N THR A 391 9.00 -8.97 -23.66
CA THR A 391 9.94 -9.57 -24.63
C THR A 391 9.83 -9.00 -26.03
N GLY A 392 8.72 -8.35 -26.38
CA GLY A 392 8.46 -7.88 -27.74
C GLY A 392 8.28 -6.38 -27.90
N LEU A 393 7.69 -5.74 -26.94
CA LEU A 393 7.23 -4.36 -27.07
C LEU A 393 7.96 -3.38 -26.12
N GLY A 394 8.77 -3.92 -25.21
CA GLY A 394 9.54 -3.18 -24.22
C GLY A 394 8.68 -2.76 -23.02
N SER A 395 9.05 -3.19 -21.82
CA SER A 395 8.44 -2.75 -20.57
C SER A 395 9.17 -1.54 -20.02
N LEU A 396 8.42 -0.55 -19.53
CA LEU A 396 8.96 0.63 -18.83
C LEU A 396 9.50 0.31 -17.43
N LEU A 397 9.18 -0.86 -16.87
CA LEU A 397 9.37 -1.19 -15.46
C LEU A 397 10.66 -1.97 -15.15
N GLU A 398 11.41 -2.47 -16.15
CA GLU A 398 12.54 -3.37 -15.96
C GLU A 398 13.56 -3.01 -14.86
N PRO A 399 13.98 -1.75 -14.66
CA PRO A 399 14.99 -1.44 -13.67
C PRO A 399 14.48 -1.49 -12.22
N THR A 400 13.22 -1.16 -11.99
CA THR A 400 12.63 -1.09 -10.65
C THR A 400 12.04 -2.42 -10.18
N GLU A 401 11.62 -3.25 -11.12
CA GLU A 401 10.99 -4.56 -10.90
C GLU A 401 11.83 -5.50 -10.05
N ASN A 402 13.04 -5.71 -10.43
CA ASN A 402 13.95 -6.62 -9.75
C ASN A 402 14.34 -6.09 -8.36
N VAL A 403 14.39 -4.77 -8.14
CA VAL A 403 14.58 -4.19 -6.81
C VAL A 403 13.38 -4.54 -5.92
N LEU A 404 12.17 -4.42 -6.45
CA LEU A 404 10.94 -4.76 -5.73
C LEU A 404 10.90 -6.26 -5.39
N LEU A 405 11.08 -7.14 -6.36
CA LEU A 405 11.12 -8.59 -6.15
C LEU A 405 12.23 -9.00 -5.17
N SER A 406 13.43 -8.44 -5.33
CA SER A 406 14.54 -8.72 -4.42
C SER A 406 14.25 -8.26 -2.99
N HIS A 407 13.56 -7.13 -2.83
CA HIS A 407 13.12 -6.66 -1.52
C HIS A 407 12.10 -7.63 -0.90
N LEU A 408 11.09 -8.04 -1.67
CA LEU A 408 10.08 -9.01 -1.21
C LEU A 408 10.72 -10.34 -0.80
N TYR A 409 11.65 -10.87 -1.59
CA TYR A 409 12.37 -12.10 -1.27
C TYR A 409 13.22 -11.98 0.00
N GLN A 410 13.94 -10.88 0.14
CA GLN A 410 14.76 -10.63 1.33
C GLN A 410 13.92 -10.50 2.59
N GLU A 411 12.80 -9.78 2.52
CA GLU A 411 11.90 -9.62 3.67
C GLU A 411 10.98 -10.82 3.89
N ARG A 412 11.05 -11.84 3.02
CA ARG A 412 10.17 -13.04 3.04
C ARG A 412 8.69 -12.64 3.09
N LYS A 413 8.35 -11.65 2.28
CA LYS A 413 7.00 -11.13 2.10
C LYS A 413 6.38 -11.52 0.78
N ASP A 414 7.16 -12.14 -0.10
CA ASP A 414 6.65 -12.65 -1.37
C ASP A 414 5.72 -13.83 -1.16
N GLN A 415 4.75 -13.93 -2.03
CA GLN A 415 3.81 -15.05 -2.08
C GLN A 415 4.14 -15.97 -3.26
N PRO A 416 3.69 -17.22 -3.28
CA PRO A 416 3.80 -18.09 -4.44
C PRO A 416 3.10 -17.48 -5.67
N ILE A 417 3.55 -17.81 -6.87
CA ILE A 417 2.90 -17.37 -8.12
C ILE A 417 1.47 -17.90 -8.18
N ASN A 418 1.26 -19.16 -7.81
CA ASN A 418 -0.05 -19.81 -7.79
C ASN A 418 -0.88 -19.44 -6.54
N THR A 419 -0.95 -18.14 -6.24
CA THR A 419 -1.79 -17.59 -5.17
C THR A 419 -3.02 -16.96 -5.83
N SER A 420 -4.22 -17.20 -5.27
CA SER A 420 -5.45 -16.58 -5.79
C SER A 420 -5.38 -15.05 -5.68
N SER A 421 -5.98 -14.36 -6.65
CA SER A 421 -5.93 -12.90 -6.77
C SER A 421 -6.37 -12.18 -5.49
N GLU A 422 -7.41 -12.66 -4.83
CA GLU A 422 -7.95 -12.11 -3.58
C GLU A 422 -7.03 -12.27 -2.36
N ARG A 423 -6.10 -13.24 -2.39
CA ARG A 423 -5.15 -13.50 -1.29
C ARG A 423 -3.83 -12.77 -1.43
N PHE A 424 -3.55 -12.22 -2.57
CA PHE A 424 -2.38 -11.36 -2.73
C PHE A 424 -2.50 -10.07 -1.92
N THR A 425 -1.38 -9.57 -1.41
CA THR A 425 -1.31 -8.14 -1.06
C THR A 425 -1.23 -7.33 -2.35
N ASN A 426 -1.68 -6.08 -2.39
CA ASN A 426 -1.60 -5.23 -3.60
C ASN A 426 -0.19 -5.21 -4.19
N MET A 427 0.84 -5.13 -3.33
CA MET A 427 2.23 -5.13 -3.78
C MET A 427 2.63 -6.47 -4.40
N ASN A 428 2.21 -7.59 -3.80
CA ASN A 428 2.52 -8.92 -4.33
C ASN A 428 1.71 -9.22 -5.60
N TYR A 429 0.48 -8.72 -5.72
CA TYR A 429 -0.30 -8.90 -6.94
C TYR A 429 0.50 -8.38 -8.14
N ALA A 430 0.88 -7.11 -8.13
CA ALA A 430 1.70 -6.53 -9.20
C ALA A 430 3.08 -7.19 -9.35
N ALA A 431 3.78 -7.46 -8.23
CA ALA A 431 5.14 -7.99 -8.29
C ALA A 431 5.20 -9.49 -8.67
N ILE A 432 4.22 -10.28 -8.25
CA ILE A 432 4.28 -11.74 -8.39
C ILE A 432 3.45 -12.24 -9.56
N ALA A 433 2.15 -11.85 -9.65
CA ALA A 433 1.32 -12.31 -10.74
C ALA A 433 1.82 -11.81 -12.11
N TYR A 434 2.33 -10.58 -12.17
CA TYR A 434 2.89 -9.98 -13.39
C TYR A 434 4.39 -10.30 -13.55
N LEU A 435 5.25 -9.72 -12.71
CA LEU A 435 6.70 -9.64 -12.95
C LEU A 435 7.42 -10.97 -12.70
N LYS A 436 7.16 -11.62 -11.56
CA LYS A 436 7.78 -12.92 -11.25
C LYS A 436 7.32 -13.99 -12.23
N THR A 437 6.05 -13.94 -12.66
CA THR A 437 5.51 -14.86 -13.66
C THR A 437 6.13 -14.61 -15.03
N ALA A 438 6.31 -13.36 -15.46
CA ALA A 438 7.04 -13.08 -16.70
C ALA A 438 8.47 -13.64 -16.66
N GLN A 439 9.18 -13.53 -15.52
CA GLN A 439 10.49 -14.17 -15.34
C GLN A 439 10.42 -15.71 -15.37
N TRP A 440 9.33 -16.29 -14.87
CA TRP A 440 9.10 -17.72 -14.94
C TRP A 440 8.88 -18.17 -16.40
N MET A 441 8.15 -17.41 -17.20
CA MET A 441 7.97 -17.65 -18.63
C MET A 441 9.28 -17.53 -19.40
N GLU A 442 10.13 -16.54 -19.08
CA GLU A 442 11.50 -16.44 -19.65
C GLU A 442 12.36 -17.67 -19.31
N LEU A 443 12.19 -18.20 -18.09
CA LEU A 443 12.86 -19.44 -17.70
C LEU A 443 12.38 -20.63 -18.53
N MET A 444 11.07 -20.71 -18.81
CA MET A 444 10.49 -21.74 -19.69
C MET A 444 10.98 -21.60 -21.14
N GLU A 445 11.00 -20.37 -21.68
CA GLU A 445 11.56 -20.08 -23.02
C GLU A 445 13.03 -20.54 -23.12
N LYS A 446 13.84 -20.19 -22.12
CA LYS A 446 15.26 -20.59 -22.08
C LYS A 446 15.44 -22.11 -22.01
N THR A 447 14.54 -22.79 -21.31
CA THR A 447 14.60 -24.27 -21.14
C THR A 447 14.20 -24.99 -22.39
N LEU A 448 13.14 -24.57 -23.07
CA LEU A 448 12.65 -25.20 -24.30
C LEU A 448 13.44 -24.77 -25.56
N GLY A 449 14.01 -23.57 -25.50
CA GLY A 449 14.49 -22.85 -26.67
C GLY A 449 13.34 -22.14 -27.40
N LYS A 450 13.62 -20.91 -27.87
CA LYS A 450 12.59 -20.01 -28.40
C LYS A 450 11.67 -20.65 -29.48
N PRO A 451 12.19 -21.38 -30.52
CA PRO A 451 11.29 -21.94 -31.54
C PRO A 451 10.27 -22.94 -30.99
N LYS A 452 10.68 -23.83 -30.09
CA LYS A 452 9.76 -24.81 -29.47
C LYS A 452 8.79 -24.13 -28.50
N PHE A 453 9.25 -23.13 -27.77
CA PHE A 453 8.42 -22.34 -26.88
C PHE A 453 7.33 -21.62 -27.66
N ASP A 454 7.68 -20.93 -28.75
CA ASP A 454 6.72 -20.25 -29.61
C ASP A 454 5.68 -21.21 -30.22
N GLN A 455 6.12 -22.37 -30.70
CA GLN A 455 5.20 -23.41 -31.20
C GLN A 455 4.27 -23.95 -30.10
N ALA A 456 4.78 -24.17 -28.91
CA ALA A 456 3.97 -24.64 -27.78
C ALA A 456 2.90 -23.59 -27.38
N MET A 457 3.24 -22.31 -27.36
CA MET A 457 2.30 -21.24 -27.04
C MET A 457 1.25 -21.07 -28.15
N GLN A 458 1.60 -21.20 -29.42
CA GLN A 458 0.66 -21.17 -30.52
C GLN A 458 -0.29 -22.38 -30.48
N ASP A 459 0.22 -23.59 -30.18
CA ASP A 459 -0.58 -24.80 -30.00
C ASP A 459 -1.52 -24.65 -28.77
N TYR A 460 -1.02 -24.11 -27.67
CA TYR A 460 -1.84 -23.81 -26.49
C TYR A 460 -3.01 -22.87 -26.85
N PHE A 461 -2.75 -21.75 -27.55
CA PHE A 461 -3.79 -20.84 -28.00
C PHE A 461 -4.79 -21.51 -28.92
N GLN A 462 -4.34 -22.27 -29.92
CA GLN A 462 -5.27 -22.93 -30.87
C GLN A 462 -6.15 -23.98 -30.20
N ARG A 463 -5.63 -24.74 -29.25
CA ARG A 463 -6.42 -25.77 -28.52
C ARG A 463 -7.41 -25.18 -27.54
N TRP A 464 -7.02 -24.09 -26.87
CA TRP A 464 -7.74 -23.55 -25.74
C TRP A 464 -8.48 -22.23 -26.03
N LYS A 465 -8.39 -21.73 -27.25
CA LYS A 465 -9.17 -20.57 -27.68
C LYS A 465 -10.66 -20.76 -27.44
N PHE A 466 -11.28 -19.81 -26.73
CA PHE A 466 -12.69 -19.82 -26.29
C PHE A 466 -13.03 -20.96 -25.33
N LYS A 467 -12.06 -21.36 -24.53
CA LYS A 467 -12.20 -22.38 -23.50
C LYS A 467 -11.59 -21.92 -22.19
N HIS A 468 -11.75 -22.77 -21.15
CA HIS A 468 -11.25 -22.52 -19.80
C HIS A 468 -10.02 -23.42 -19.49
N PRO A 469 -8.81 -23.04 -19.91
CA PRO A 469 -7.62 -23.81 -19.58
C PRO A 469 -7.23 -23.66 -18.11
N ALA A 470 -6.74 -24.77 -17.53
CA ALA A 470 -6.15 -24.81 -16.20
C ALA A 470 -4.60 -24.85 -16.27
N PRO A 471 -3.87 -24.63 -15.17
CA PRO A 471 -2.40 -24.78 -15.14
C PRO A 471 -1.87 -26.09 -15.69
N SER A 472 -2.58 -27.19 -15.45
CA SER A 472 -2.24 -28.52 -15.98
C SER A 472 -2.30 -28.61 -17.51
N ASP A 473 -3.13 -27.80 -18.13
CA ASP A 473 -3.32 -27.78 -19.59
C ASP A 473 -2.13 -27.05 -20.26
N LEU A 474 -1.62 -25.99 -19.64
CA LEU A 474 -0.39 -25.33 -20.07
C LEU A 474 0.82 -26.27 -19.91
N LEU A 475 0.95 -26.95 -18.74
CA LEU A 475 1.99 -27.94 -18.51
C LEU A 475 1.96 -29.02 -19.58
N SER A 476 0.80 -29.62 -19.84
CA SER A 476 0.66 -30.71 -20.83
C SER A 476 1.04 -30.26 -22.22
N THR A 477 0.73 -29.02 -22.59
CA THR A 477 1.12 -28.45 -23.89
C THR A 477 2.63 -28.25 -23.97
N PHE A 478 3.26 -27.64 -22.97
CA PHE A 478 4.73 -27.52 -22.95
C PHE A 478 5.43 -28.86 -22.94
N GLN A 479 4.89 -29.83 -22.19
CA GLN A 479 5.44 -31.19 -22.12
C GLN A 479 5.38 -31.90 -23.47
N ALA A 480 4.34 -31.68 -24.29
CA ALA A 480 4.24 -32.25 -25.63
C ALA A 480 5.30 -31.72 -26.61
N HIS A 481 5.85 -30.55 -26.38
CA HIS A 481 6.92 -29.92 -27.18
C HIS A 481 8.32 -30.12 -26.58
N SER A 482 8.43 -30.77 -25.41
CA SER A 482 9.68 -31.01 -24.68
C SER A 482 10.03 -32.50 -24.61
N GLN A 483 11.31 -32.84 -24.64
CA GLN A 483 11.81 -34.19 -24.32
C GLN A 483 12.15 -34.35 -22.81
N ALA A 484 12.15 -33.24 -22.06
CA ALA A 484 12.45 -33.21 -20.62
C ALA A 484 11.18 -33.12 -19.80
N ASP A 485 11.20 -33.67 -18.58
CA ASP A 485 10.13 -33.46 -17.60
C ASP A 485 10.18 -32.00 -17.07
N LEU A 486 9.11 -31.26 -17.30
CA LEU A 486 8.95 -29.86 -16.90
C LEU A 486 8.23 -29.69 -15.56
N SER A 487 7.79 -30.77 -14.93
CA SER A 487 6.99 -30.73 -13.70
C SER A 487 7.66 -29.94 -12.58
N HIS A 488 9.00 -30.01 -12.47
CA HIS A 488 9.75 -29.28 -11.44
C HIS A 488 9.70 -27.75 -11.61
N TYR A 489 9.58 -27.24 -12.85
CA TYR A 489 9.40 -25.80 -13.10
C TYR A 489 8.01 -25.33 -12.68
N PHE A 490 6.98 -26.15 -12.90
CA PHE A 490 5.63 -25.85 -12.43
C PHE A 490 5.53 -25.92 -10.90
N GLN A 491 6.29 -26.77 -10.23
CA GLN A 491 6.37 -26.76 -8.77
C GLN A 491 6.97 -25.47 -8.19
N LEU A 492 7.66 -24.64 -8.98
CA LEU A 492 8.13 -23.33 -8.56
C LEU A 492 6.98 -22.34 -8.43
N LEU A 493 5.87 -22.55 -9.11
CA LEU A 493 4.66 -21.71 -9.00
C LEU A 493 4.08 -21.71 -7.58
N ASP A 494 4.24 -22.80 -6.84
CA ASP A 494 3.76 -22.97 -5.47
C ASP A 494 4.80 -22.58 -4.40
N LYS A 495 5.94 -22.02 -4.81
CA LYS A 495 7.05 -21.68 -3.90
C LYS A 495 7.29 -20.18 -3.83
N SER A 496 7.46 -19.70 -2.60
CA SER A 496 8.04 -18.38 -2.35
C SER A 496 9.56 -18.38 -2.59
N GLY A 497 10.12 -17.18 -2.78
CA GLY A 497 11.55 -16.99 -3.04
C GLY A 497 11.87 -16.80 -4.53
N PRO A 498 13.13 -16.55 -4.85
CA PRO A 498 13.57 -16.35 -6.23
C PRO A 498 13.48 -17.65 -7.03
N LEU A 499 13.15 -17.54 -8.32
CA LEU A 499 13.07 -18.69 -9.25
C LEU A 499 14.43 -19.35 -9.47
N GLN A 500 15.50 -18.56 -9.39
CA GLN A 500 16.89 -19.04 -9.49
C GLN A 500 17.73 -18.48 -8.35
N PRO A 501 18.76 -19.20 -7.89
CA PRO A 501 19.67 -18.68 -6.87
C PRO A 501 20.33 -17.37 -7.32
N ALA A 502 20.40 -16.40 -6.43
CA ALA A 502 21.12 -15.17 -6.72
C ALA A 502 22.60 -15.46 -6.98
N PRO A 503 23.22 -14.87 -8.01
CA PRO A 503 24.64 -15.04 -8.26
C PRO A 503 25.48 -14.53 -7.08
N ALA A 504 26.65 -15.17 -6.86
CA ALA A 504 27.60 -14.74 -5.82
C ALA A 504 28.02 -13.27 -6.06
N ARG A 505 27.96 -12.45 -4.99
CA ARG A 505 28.23 -11.00 -5.09
C ARG A 505 29.67 -10.69 -4.71
N GLY A 506 30.43 -10.08 -5.61
CA GLY A 506 31.72 -9.46 -5.34
C GLY A 506 31.58 -8.09 -4.64
N TRP A 507 32.70 -7.44 -4.29
CA TRP A 507 32.73 -6.09 -3.73
C TRP A 507 33.20 -5.07 -4.78
N LYS A 508 32.61 -3.86 -4.76
CA LYS A 508 33.02 -2.71 -5.58
C LYS A 508 32.95 -1.44 -4.74
N TRP A 509 34.03 -0.66 -4.77
CA TRP A 509 34.03 0.71 -4.24
C TRP A 509 33.34 1.64 -5.23
N GLN A 510 32.46 2.48 -4.76
CA GLN A 510 31.81 3.47 -5.58
C GLN A 510 31.73 4.80 -4.85
N LEU A 511 32.38 5.84 -5.42
CA LEU A 511 32.03 7.21 -5.10
C LEU A 511 30.66 7.50 -5.75
N ILE A 512 29.71 7.96 -4.98
CA ILE A 512 28.46 8.44 -5.56
C ILE A 512 28.81 9.75 -6.30
N ASN A 513 28.90 9.62 -7.59
CA ASN A 513 28.61 10.72 -8.47
C ASN A 513 27.09 10.67 -8.66
N GLY A 514 26.34 11.51 -7.94
CA GLY A 514 24.92 11.42 -7.75
C GLY A 514 24.12 11.08 -9.01
N TRP A 515 22.94 10.48 -8.87
CA TRP A 515 21.80 10.42 -9.79
C TRP A 515 21.92 9.71 -11.14
N ASN A 516 23.12 9.36 -11.63
CA ASN A 516 23.32 8.76 -12.97
C ASN A 516 23.71 7.28 -12.96
N ASP A 517 23.57 6.57 -11.85
CA ASP A 517 23.90 5.16 -11.82
C ASP A 517 22.76 4.35 -12.44
N LYS A 518 22.92 4.00 -13.70
CA LYS A 518 21.97 3.21 -14.50
C LYS A 518 21.99 1.70 -14.20
N ASP A 519 22.79 1.24 -13.21
CA ASP A 519 22.77 -0.18 -12.81
C ASP A 519 21.78 -0.39 -11.65
N PRO A 520 20.53 -0.74 -11.94
CA PRO A 520 19.48 -0.99 -10.94
C PRO A 520 19.76 -2.24 -10.11
N TYR A 521 20.70 -3.08 -10.58
CA TYR A 521 21.14 -4.33 -9.94
C TYR A 521 22.62 -4.34 -9.71
N PRO A 522 23.12 -3.71 -8.65
CA PRO A 522 24.52 -3.92 -8.36
C PRO A 522 24.74 -5.41 -8.04
N THR A 523 25.24 -6.15 -9.01
CA THR A 523 25.74 -7.51 -8.83
C THR A 523 26.86 -7.58 -7.80
N LYS A 524 27.39 -6.40 -7.37
CA LYS A 524 28.46 -6.24 -6.39
C LYS A 524 27.97 -5.45 -5.18
N ASN A 525 28.48 -5.80 -4.00
CA ASN A 525 28.30 -4.99 -2.81
C ASN A 525 29.02 -3.65 -3.01
N ARG A 526 28.36 -2.55 -2.65
CA ARG A 526 28.90 -1.20 -2.84
C ARG A 526 29.23 -0.57 -1.50
N ILE A 527 30.27 0.24 -1.46
CA ILE A 527 30.55 1.18 -0.39
C ILE A 527 30.35 2.58 -0.95
N THR A 528 29.45 3.30 -0.34
CA THR A 528 29.05 4.64 -0.74
C THR A 528 29.78 5.66 0.11
N LEU A 529 30.35 6.67 -0.54
CA LEU A 529 30.99 7.82 0.09
C LEU A 529 30.19 9.08 -0.29
N LEU A 530 29.70 9.82 0.72
CA LEU A 530 28.92 11.03 0.51
C LEU A 530 29.50 12.16 1.37
N PRO A 531 29.93 13.31 0.81
CA PRO A 531 30.29 14.48 1.58
C PRO A 531 29.12 14.94 2.44
N ILE A 532 29.37 15.25 3.69
CA ILE A 532 28.35 15.69 4.63
C ILE A 532 28.85 16.84 5.47
N ALA A 533 27.96 17.75 5.84
CA ALA A 533 28.21 18.81 6.77
C ALA A 533 27.12 18.85 7.86
N GLY A 534 27.51 19.26 9.04
CA GLY A 534 26.60 19.46 10.18
C GLY A 534 26.98 20.71 10.94
N TYR A 535 26.10 21.14 11.82
CA TYR A 535 26.36 22.30 12.69
C TYR A 535 25.71 22.07 14.05
N ASN A 536 26.43 22.41 15.10
CA ASN A 536 25.89 22.70 16.41
C ASN A 536 26.62 23.86 17.06
N GLN A 537 26.04 24.46 18.09
CA GLN A 537 26.58 25.67 18.70
C GLN A 537 27.97 25.45 19.38
N ALA A 538 28.19 24.27 19.96
CA ALA A 538 29.45 23.96 20.67
C ALA A 538 30.56 23.58 19.69
N ASP A 539 30.29 22.85 18.65
CA ASP A 539 31.28 22.34 17.68
C ASP A 539 31.48 23.26 16.48
N GLY A 540 30.52 24.18 16.20
CA GLY A 540 30.52 25.00 15.00
C GLY A 540 30.17 24.19 13.75
N LEU A 541 30.69 24.58 12.59
CA LEU A 541 30.55 23.80 11.36
C LEU A 541 31.37 22.51 11.50
N MET A 542 30.77 21.43 11.16
CA MET A 542 31.40 20.09 11.11
C MET A 542 31.33 19.58 9.66
N THR A 543 32.47 19.15 9.13
CA THR A 543 32.58 18.61 7.78
C THR A 543 33.16 17.21 7.81
N GLY A 544 32.72 16.34 6.92
CA GLY A 544 33.20 14.97 6.88
C GLY A 544 32.59 14.15 5.76
N LEU A 545 32.62 12.83 5.91
CA LEU A 545 32.16 11.86 4.93
C LEU A 545 31.22 10.88 5.60
N ALA A 546 30.07 10.63 4.97
CA ALA A 546 29.27 9.45 5.29
C ALA A 546 29.81 8.28 4.47
N VAL A 547 30.13 7.20 5.14
CA VAL A 547 30.63 5.95 4.54
C VAL A 547 29.65 4.86 4.91
N THR A 548 29.08 4.17 3.92
CA THR A 548 28.03 3.18 4.18
C THR A 548 27.97 2.08 3.12
N ASN A 549 27.45 0.92 3.49
CA ASN A 549 27.05 -0.13 2.57
C ASN A 549 25.51 -0.19 2.34
N LEU A 550 24.78 0.82 2.78
CA LEU A 550 23.34 0.88 2.59
C LEU A 550 23.02 0.97 1.09
N LYS A 551 22.10 0.12 0.66
CA LYS A 551 21.57 0.06 -0.71
C LYS A 551 20.15 -0.50 -0.67
N LEU A 552 19.41 -0.37 -1.75
CA LEU A 552 18.14 -1.09 -1.92
C LEU A 552 18.36 -2.29 -2.87
N PRO A 553 17.86 -3.47 -2.52
CA PRO A 553 17.31 -3.87 -1.21
C PRO A 553 18.41 -3.92 -0.14
N LEU A 554 18.01 -3.74 1.13
CA LEU A 554 18.93 -3.64 2.27
C LEU A 554 19.76 -4.93 2.47
N ASN A 555 21.06 -4.82 2.72
CA ASN A 555 21.91 -5.95 3.08
C ASN A 555 21.54 -6.52 4.46
N ASP A 556 21.87 -7.77 4.70
CA ASP A 556 21.74 -8.36 6.05
C ASP A 556 22.69 -7.70 7.04
N LEU A 557 23.94 -7.47 6.67
CA LEU A 557 24.87 -6.63 7.40
C LEU A 557 24.78 -5.21 6.88
N GLN A 558 24.37 -4.29 7.73
CA GLN A 558 24.22 -2.87 7.44
C GLN A 558 25.15 -2.08 8.34
N TRP A 559 25.83 -1.08 7.80
CA TRP A 559 26.61 -0.18 8.58
C TRP A 559 26.68 1.21 7.95
N LEU A 560 26.85 2.20 8.81
CA LEU A 560 27.07 3.61 8.49
C LEU A 560 28.09 4.18 9.45
N ALA A 561 29.03 4.92 8.92
CA ALA A 561 29.97 5.72 9.71
C ALA A 561 30.02 7.15 9.15
N ILE A 562 29.86 8.14 10.00
CA ILE A 562 29.90 9.58 9.64
C ILE A 562 30.89 10.27 10.55
N PRO A 563 32.23 10.19 10.29
CA PRO A 563 33.21 11.01 10.97
C PRO A 563 33.11 12.45 10.48
N LEU A 564 33.13 13.38 11.44
CA LEU A 564 32.99 14.83 11.22
C LEU A 564 34.11 15.57 11.98
N TYR A 565 34.82 16.45 11.31
CA TYR A 565 35.76 17.39 11.96
C TYR A 565 35.03 18.68 12.32
N ALA A 566 35.08 19.06 13.57
CA ALA A 566 34.40 20.24 14.12
C ALA A 566 35.34 21.44 14.13
N THR A 567 34.95 22.53 13.47
CA THR A 567 35.82 23.72 13.28
C THR A 567 36.01 24.50 14.56
N ARG A 568 35.03 24.56 15.46
CA ARG A 568 35.07 25.34 16.68
C ARG A 568 35.71 24.59 17.86
N SER A 569 35.27 23.36 18.08
CA SER A 569 35.79 22.52 19.17
C SER A 569 37.12 21.84 18.80
N LYS A 570 37.46 21.77 17.51
CA LYS A 570 38.65 21.12 16.94
C LYS A 570 38.74 19.62 17.29
N HIS A 571 37.56 18.98 17.41
CA HIS A 571 37.45 17.56 17.73
C HIS A 571 36.85 16.76 16.57
N ILE A 572 37.16 15.47 16.53
CA ILE A 572 36.47 14.53 15.67
C ILE A 572 35.19 14.11 16.39
N ASN A 573 34.06 14.34 15.74
CA ASN A 573 32.75 13.96 16.18
C ASN A 573 32.18 12.95 15.19
N GLY A 574 30.98 12.44 15.44
CA GLY A 574 30.29 11.61 14.47
C GLY A 574 29.26 10.66 15.06
N ILE A 575 28.63 9.98 14.16
CA ILE A 575 27.69 8.90 14.46
C ILE A 575 28.06 7.68 13.62
N GLY A 576 27.72 6.51 14.12
CA GLY A 576 27.86 5.27 13.38
C GLY A 576 26.92 4.21 13.91
N PHE A 577 26.60 3.26 13.07
CA PHE A 577 25.95 2.04 13.48
C PHE A 577 26.43 0.85 12.65
N ILE A 578 26.31 -0.33 13.22
CA ILE A 578 26.39 -1.61 12.56
C ILE A 578 25.21 -2.45 13.03
N ASN A 579 24.53 -3.10 12.11
CA ASN A 579 23.38 -3.95 12.40
C ASN A 579 23.48 -5.21 11.55
N HIS A 580 23.34 -6.39 12.16
CA HIS A 580 23.21 -7.65 11.46
C HIS A 580 21.81 -8.22 11.65
N ARG A 581 21.22 -8.63 10.56
CA ARG A 581 19.82 -9.02 10.44
C ARG A 581 19.74 -10.50 10.06
N TRP A 582 19.18 -11.32 10.95
CA TRP A 582 18.88 -12.72 10.64
C TRP A 582 17.38 -12.87 10.35
N ARG A 583 17.05 -13.44 9.21
CA ARG A 583 15.69 -13.81 8.83
C ARG A 583 15.49 -15.28 9.12
N THR A 584 14.50 -15.61 9.94
CA THR A 584 14.26 -16.98 10.41
C THR A 584 12.94 -17.51 9.89
N ASN A 585 12.72 -18.83 9.95
CA ASN A 585 11.44 -19.47 9.63
C ASN A 585 10.58 -19.71 10.88
N GLY A 586 11.11 -19.42 12.06
CA GLY A 586 10.45 -19.60 13.35
C GLY A 586 9.40 -18.49 13.67
N PRO A 587 9.01 -18.38 14.95
CA PRO A 587 8.00 -17.41 15.40
C PRO A 587 8.45 -15.95 15.22
N PHE A 588 9.75 -15.72 15.21
CA PHE A 588 10.31 -14.42 14.85
C PHE A 588 10.71 -14.42 13.39
N LYS A 589 10.12 -13.57 12.58
CA LYS A 589 10.53 -13.42 11.18
C LYS A 589 11.92 -12.80 11.02
N ARG A 590 12.34 -11.99 12.04
CA ARG A 590 13.59 -11.25 12.00
C ARG A 590 14.18 -11.08 13.40
N ILE A 591 15.48 -11.26 13.51
CA ILE A 591 16.31 -10.97 14.67
C ILE A 591 17.37 -9.97 14.22
N ASP A 592 17.40 -8.77 14.82
CA ASP A 592 18.40 -7.76 14.55
C ASP A 592 19.34 -7.65 15.75
N LEU A 593 20.65 -7.72 15.53
CA LEU A 593 21.68 -7.40 16.50
C LEU A 593 22.39 -6.13 16.02
N GLY A 594 22.27 -5.08 16.81
CA GLY A 594 22.77 -3.76 16.44
C GLY A 594 23.69 -3.16 17.49
N LEU A 595 24.56 -2.28 17.02
CA LEU A 595 25.41 -1.41 17.84
C LEU A 595 25.38 -0.02 17.25
N SER A 596 25.03 0.99 18.03
CA SER A 596 25.17 2.39 17.62
C SER A 596 26.14 3.14 18.51
N VAL A 597 26.86 4.08 17.88
CA VAL A 597 27.82 4.95 18.54
C VAL A 597 27.58 6.41 18.15
N ALA A 598 27.77 7.33 19.06
CA ALA A 598 27.72 8.76 18.79
C ALA A 598 28.69 9.53 19.71
N GLN A 599 29.25 10.59 19.17
CA GLN A 599 30.14 11.48 19.94
C GLN A 599 30.00 12.90 19.41
N PHE A 600 29.61 13.85 20.29
CA PHE A 600 29.51 15.27 19.97
C PHE A 600 29.77 16.11 21.19
N SER A 601 30.04 17.41 20.99
CA SER A 601 30.02 18.40 22.05
C SER A 601 28.58 18.89 22.26
N PHE A 602 28.13 18.94 23.51
CA PHE A 602 26.79 19.40 23.87
C PHE A 602 26.74 20.76 24.55
N ASN A 603 27.88 21.23 25.06
CA ASN A 603 27.98 22.56 25.64
C ASN A 603 29.42 23.07 25.57
N ARG A 604 29.56 24.41 25.70
CA ARG A 604 30.85 25.11 25.80
C ARG A 604 30.74 26.11 26.94
N PHE A 605 31.64 25.98 27.89
CA PHE A 605 31.68 26.81 29.08
C PHE A 605 32.96 27.65 29.05
N THR A 606 32.83 28.96 29.22
CA THR A 606 33.98 29.87 29.41
C THR A 606 34.02 30.28 30.87
N ALA A 607 35.07 29.89 31.53
CA ALA A 607 35.32 30.21 32.94
C ALA A 607 35.62 31.69 33.14
N PRO A 608 35.47 32.23 34.36
CA PRO A 608 35.77 33.63 34.65
C PRO A 608 37.24 34.01 34.37
N ASN A 609 38.17 33.07 34.41
CA ASN A 609 39.59 33.28 34.04
C ASN A 609 39.87 33.26 32.52
N GLY A 610 38.78 33.22 31.66
CA GLY A 610 38.92 33.18 30.22
C GLY A 610 39.15 31.77 29.63
N GLN A 611 39.35 30.74 30.43
CA GLN A 611 39.51 29.36 30.01
C GLN A 611 38.19 28.83 29.38
N THR A 612 38.26 28.30 28.17
CA THR A 612 37.09 27.69 27.53
C THR A 612 37.19 26.17 27.59
N LEU A 613 36.20 25.55 28.18
CA LEU A 613 36.03 24.10 28.28
C LEU A 613 34.90 23.66 27.36
N THR A 614 35.14 22.59 26.58
CA THR A 614 34.12 21.98 25.73
C THR A 614 33.62 20.71 26.40
N LEU A 615 32.33 20.68 26.69
CA LEU A 615 31.66 19.52 27.30
C LEU A 615 31.14 18.59 26.21
N ARG A 616 31.52 17.33 26.33
CA ARG A 616 31.27 16.30 25.31
C ARG A 616 30.52 15.12 25.87
N TYR A 617 29.82 14.41 25.01
CA TYR A 617 29.31 13.08 25.31
C TYR A 617 29.81 12.07 24.30
N ASN A 618 29.95 10.84 24.76
CA ASN A 618 30.04 9.66 23.94
C ASN A 618 28.92 8.70 24.33
N LYS A 619 28.41 7.98 23.35
CA LYS A 619 27.32 7.00 23.49
C LYS A 619 27.73 5.70 22.81
N LEU A 620 27.52 4.58 23.50
CA LEU A 620 27.60 3.23 22.98
C LEU A 620 26.30 2.54 23.32
N ALA A 621 25.62 1.97 22.32
CA ALA A 621 24.30 1.36 22.52
C ALA A 621 24.17 0.06 21.73
N PRO A 622 24.63 -1.09 22.28
CA PRO A 622 24.29 -2.40 21.75
C PRO A 622 22.83 -2.74 22.03
N GLY A 623 22.20 -3.50 21.11
CA GLY A 623 20.83 -3.92 21.29
C GLY A 623 20.45 -5.10 20.42
N ILE A 624 19.38 -5.75 20.81
CA ILE A 624 18.75 -6.85 20.07
C ILE A 624 17.27 -6.55 19.89
N ARG A 625 16.75 -6.83 18.68
CA ARG A 625 15.31 -6.75 18.38
C ARG A 625 14.82 -8.07 17.83
N LEU A 626 13.71 -8.55 18.37
CA LEU A 626 12.98 -9.73 17.94
C LEU A 626 11.65 -9.27 17.32
N THR A 627 11.47 -9.46 16.01
CA THR A 627 10.25 -9.09 15.30
C THR A 627 9.42 -10.34 15.02
N TRP A 628 8.17 -10.36 15.52
CA TRP A 628 7.27 -11.50 15.32
C TRP A 628 6.89 -11.69 13.87
N ARG A 629 6.64 -12.96 13.51
CA ARG A 629 6.02 -13.33 12.24
C ARG A 629 4.51 -13.17 12.35
N GLU A 630 3.94 -12.46 11.42
CA GLU A 630 2.48 -12.44 11.24
C GLU A 630 2.04 -13.66 10.44
N ARG A 631 0.82 -14.15 10.69
CA ARG A 631 0.32 -15.38 10.07
C ARG A 631 -0.02 -15.22 8.60
N ASP A 632 -0.48 -14.04 8.23
CA ASP A 632 -0.95 -13.70 6.88
C ASP A 632 -0.09 -12.57 6.30
N ALA A 633 0.26 -12.68 5.01
CA ALA A 633 0.99 -11.64 4.27
C ALA A 633 0.23 -10.30 4.24
N ARG A 634 -1.12 -10.34 4.24
CA ARG A 634 -2.00 -9.16 4.27
C ARG A 634 -2.16 -8.53 5.66
N SER A 635 -1.62 -9.15 6.71
CA SER A 635 -1.75 -8.62 8.09
C SER A 635 -1.16 -7.21 8.20
N SER A 636 -1.97 -6.28 8.70
CA SER A 636 -1.54 -4.91 9.04
C SER A 636 -0.84 -4.82 10.40
N GLN A 637 -0.69 -5.94 11.12
CA GLN A 637 -0.07 -5.97 12.44
C GLN A 637 1.46 -5.98 12.34
N HIS A 638 2.10 -5.34 13.32
CA HIS A 638 3.54 -5.36 13.50
C HIS A 638 3.87 -5.40 14.99
N ARG A 639 4.70 -6.38 15.43
CA ARG A 639 5.07 -6.56 16.82
C ARG A 639 6.57 -6.82 16.95
N PHE A 640 7.19 -6.16 17.90
CA PHE A 640 8.58 -6.45 18.24
C PHE A 640 8.86 -6.26 19.72
N LEU A 641 9.88 -6.98 20.21
CA LEU A 641 10.54 -6.78 21.51
C LEU A 641 11.97 -6.34 21.24
N GLN A 642 12.39 -5.26 21.87
CA GLN A 642 13.75 -4.72 21.76
C GLN A 642 14.36 -4.52 23.14
N PHE A 643 15.60 -4.98 23.29
CA PHE A 643 16.45 -4.63 24.42
C PHE A 643 17.61 -3.77 23.92
N THR A 644 17.94 -2.69 24.65
CA THR A 644 19.07 -1.81 24.36
C THR A 644 19.80 -1.46 25.64
N ALA A 645 21.11 -1.63 25.66
CA ALA A 645 21.97 -1.21 26.77
C ALA A 645 22.74 0.05 26.35
N PHE A 646 22.47 1.16 27.02
CA PHE A 646 23.16 2.41 26.77
C PHE A 646 24.32 2.59 27.75
N SER A 647 25.47 2.93 27.24
CA SER A 647 26.62 3.39 28.03
C SER A 647 26.98 4.80 27.55
N PHE A 648 27.03 5.72 28.47
CA PHE A 648 27.37 7.12 28.19
C PHE A 648 28.59 7.53 28.98
N GLY A 649 29.50 8.31 28.36
CA GLY A 649 30.49 9.14 29.03
C GLY A 649 30.11 10.60 28.79
N GLU A 650 29.85 11.35 29.82
CA GLU A 650 29.47 12.77 29.76
C GLU A 650 30.49 13.64 30.47
N SER A 651 31.04 14.63 29.78
CA SER A 651 31.96 15.60 30.38
C SER A 651 31.16 16.58 31.22
N GLY A 652 31.55 16.73 32.49
CA GLY A 652 31.22 17.85 33.35
C GLY A 652 32.42 18.75 33.57
N TYR A 653 32.25 19.83 34.25
CA TYR A 653 33.35 20.66 34.73
C TYR A 653 33.44 20.62 36.24
N ARG A 654 34.66 20.62 36.75
CA ARG A 654 34.96 20.64 38.17
C ARG A 654 35.87 21.82 38.49
N PHE A 655 35.46 22.58 39.47
CA PHE A 655 36.32 23.64 40.04
C PHE A 655 37.37 23.01 40.91
N GLN A 656 38.64 23.42 40.73
CA GLN A 656 39.75 23.05 41.58
C GLN A 656 40.46 24.30 42.04
N ARG A 657 40.97 24.23 43.27
CA ARG A 657 41.78 25.26 43.87
C ARG A 657 43.04 24.60 44.38
N ASP A 658 44.16 24.95 43.76
CA ASP A 658 45.47 24.60 44.28
C ASP A 658 45.94 25.71 45.26
N THR A 659 46.40 25.31 46.37
CA THR A 659 46.97 26.23 47.38
C THR A 659 48.46 26.05 47.37
N LEU A 660 49.17 27.09 46.98
CA LEU A 660 50.60 27.11 47.04
C LEU A 660 51.02 27.96 48.25
N VAL A 661 51.69 27.34 49.21
CA VAL A 661 52.24 28.03 50.40
C VAL A 661 53.76 28.24 50.20
N GLN A 662 54.20 29.46 50.09
CA GLN A 662 55.63 29.83 50.03
C GLN A 662 55.96 30.71 51.23
N GLY A 663 56.49 30.08 52.30
CA GLY A 663 56.73 30.80 53.56
C GLY A 663 55.43 31.23 54.24
N VAL A 664 55.23 32.51 54.47
CA VAL A 664 53.99 33.09 55.02
C VAL A 664 52.97 33.44 53.96
N ASP A 665 53.32 33.38 52.68
CA ASP A 665 52.45 33.78 51.59
C ASP A 665 51.71 32.57 51.06
N THR A 666 50.38 32.68 50.98
CA THR A 666 49.51 31.67 50.45
C THR A 666 48.85 32.18 49.16
N THR A 667 49.16 31.54 48.01
CA THR A 667 48.57 31.90 46.76
C THR A 667 47.55 30.76 46.35
N PHE A 668 46.43 31.19 45.83
CA PHE A 668 45.38 30.28 45.36
C PHE A 668 45.32 30.31 43.84
N ASN A 669 45.56 29.18 43.20
CA ASN A 669 45.38 29.03 41.79
C ASN A 669 44.01 28.32 41.53
N ASN A 670 43.09 29.08 41.02
CA ASN A 670 41.73 28.56 40.73
C ASN A 670 41.64 28.19 39.24
N TYR A 671 41.27 26.96 38.95
CA TYR A 671 41.06 26.51 37.57
C TYR A 671 39.92 25.52 37.45
N TYR A 672 39.41 25.34 36.22
CA TYR A 672 38.37 24.41 35.90
C TYR A 672 38.95 23.25 35.08
N GLN A 673 38.55 22.03 35.40
CA GLN A 673 38.88 20.81 34.64
C GLN A 673 37.63 20.11 34.16
N THR A 674 37.76 19.41 33.03
CA THR A 674 36.70 18.51 32.57
C THR A 674 36.84 17.17 33.25
N GLN A 675 35.75 16.67 33.81
CA GLN A 675 35.66 15.34 34.37
C GLN A 675 34.60 14.56 33.57
N THR A 676 34.91 13.32 33.17
CA THR A 676 33.95 12.46 32.47
C THR A 676 33.26 11.53 33.45
N ASP A 677 31.97 11.71 33.59
CA ASP A 677 31.09 10.82 34.34
C ASP A 677 30.54 9.72 33.42
N ARG A 678 30.51 8.50 33.96
CA ARG A 678 29.95 7.36 33.26
C ARG A 678 28.59 7.01 33.82
N ARG A 679 27.63 6.71 32.95
CA ARG A 679 26.30 6.22 33.34
C ARG A 679 25.81 5.14 32.37
N GLN A 680 24.96 4.25 32.90
CA GLN A 680 24.32 3.16 32.15
C GLN A 680 22.81 3.26 32.25
N LEU A 681 22.14 2.87 31.18
CA LEU A 681 20.69 2.76 31.11
C LEU A 681 20.33 1.52 30.31
N PHE A 682 19.53 0.66 30.88
CA PHE A 682 18.97 -0.50 30.19
C PHE A 682 17.53 -0.21 29.83
N GLN A 683 17.15 -0.55 28.61
CA GLN A 683 15.81 -0.30 28.09
C GLN A 683 15.24 -1.57 27.48
N LEU A 684 14.07 -2.00 27.93
CA LEU A 684 13.25 -3.03 27.31
C LEU A 684 12.01 -2.35 26.74
N ARG A 685 11.71 -2.63 25.46
CA ARG A 685 10.63 -2.00 24.72
C ARG A 685 9.84 -3.04 23.96
N TYR A 686 8.55 -3.13 24.20
CA TYR A 686 7.60 -3.93 23.44
C TYR A 686 6.69 -3.01 22.65
N VAL A 687 6.54 -3.26 21.36
CA VAL A 687 5.63 -2.51 20.49
C VAL A 687 4.66 -3.44 19.82
N TRP A 688 3.39 -3.07 19.86
CA TRP A 688 2.32 -3.68 19.11
C TRP A 688 1.58 -2.62 18.33
N GLU A 689 1.59 -2.73 17.00
CA GLU A 689 0.98 -1.79 16.07
C GLU A 689 0.05 -2.52 15.12
N ASN A 690 -1.10 -1.90 14.81
CA ASN A 690 -1.99 -2.28 13.73
C ASN A 690 -2.19 -1.08 12.80
N GLY A 691 -1.57 -1.16 11.61
CA GLY A 691 -1.60 -0.10 10.59
C GLY A 691 -2.79 -0.20 9.63
N ARG A 692 -3.91 -0.81 10.05
CA ARG A 692 -5.16 -0.85 9.26
C ARG A 692 -5.62 0.58 8.92
N VAL A 693 -6.34 0.73 7.82
CA VAL A 693 -6.76 2.06 7.35
C VAL A 693 -7.78 2.73 8.28
N LEU A 694 -8.74 1.95 8.79
CA LEU A 694 -9.70 2.43 9.78
C LEU A 694 -9.18 2.20 11.19
N TYR A 695 -9.13 3.29 11.95
CA TYR A 695 -8.80 3.26 13.38
C TYR A 695 -7.47 2.55 13.68
N PRO A 696 -6.35 2.92 13.01
CA PRO A 696 -5.05 2.36 13.32
C PRO A 696 -4.65 2.68 14.75
N PHE A 697 -3.90 1.76 15.36
CA PHE A 697 -3.41 1.95 16.72
C PHE A 697 -1.98 1.47 16.89
N ARG A 698 -1.31 2.01 17.92
CA ARG A 698 0.01 1.57 18.37
C ARG A 698 0.09 1.62 19.87
N TRP A 699 0.55 0.54 20.47
CA TRP A 699 0.88 0.45 21.88
C TRP A 699 2.38 0.23 22.05
N GLU A 700 2.96 0.93 23.00
CA GLU A 700 4.36 0.78 23.37
C GLU A 700 4.45 0.66 24.88
N ALA A 701 4.89 -0.52 25.36
CA ALA A 701 5.30 -0.74 26.75
C ALA A 701 6.82 -0.65 26.80
N LYS A 702 7.35 0.21 27.69
CA LYS A 702 8.78 0.43 27.83
C LYS A 702 9.14 0.42 29.31
N ALA A 703 10.22 -0.29 29.65
CA ALA A 703 10.83 -0.25 30.98
C ALA A 703 12.28 0.22 30.84
N GLU A 704 12.63 1.21 31.60
CA GLU A 704 14.01 1.72 31.72
C GLU A 704 14.55 1.48 33.10
N MET A 705 15.79 1.01 33.19
CA MET A 705 16.48 0.74 34.45
C MET A 705 17.87 1.38 34.43
N SER A 706 18.22 2.07 35.49
CA SER A 706 19.56 2.59 35.74
C SER A 706 19.87 2.44 37.23
N ASP A 707 20.89 3.16 37.73
CA ASP A 707 21.25 3.10 39.14
C ASP A 707 20.04 3.41 40.03
N ARG A 708 19.63 2.47 40.85
CA ARG A 708 18.60 2.61 41.90
C ARG A 708 17.18 3.02 41.43
N PHE A 709 16.85 2.85 40.13
CA PHE A 709 15.46 3.01 39.73
C PHE A 709 15.05 2.08 38.58
N ILE A 710 13.74 1.83 38.49
CA ILE A 710 13.06 1.24 37.36
C ILE A 710 11.91 2.17 36.97
N ARG A 711 11.77 2.48 35.69
CA ARG A 711 10.76 3.39 35.13
C ARG A 711 9.94 2.71 34.03
N PRO A 712 8.86 1.98 34.37
CA PRO A 712 7.95 1.48 33.38
C PRO A 712 7.04 2.60 32.85
N THR A 713 6.75 2.53 31.54
CA THR A 713 5.83 3.44 30.85
C THR A 713 4.99 2.67 29.85
N LEU A 714 3.76 3.13 29.65
CA LEU A 714 2.84 2.66 28.61
C LEU A 714 2.38 3.85 27.78
N THR A 715 2.53 3.77 26.47
CA THR A 715 2.06 4.78 25.52
C THR A 715 1.12 4.12 24.52
N GLY A 716 -0.09 4.66 24.36
CA GLY A 716 -1.05 4.26 23.35
C GLY A 716 -1.31 5.39 22.36
N HIS A 717 -1.39 5.05 21.10
CA HIS A 717 -1.84 5.92 20.02
C HIS A 717 -3.03 5.27 19.33
N TYR A 718 -4.05 6.06 19.09
CA TYR A 718 -5.25 5.66 18.36
C TYR A 718 -5.66 6.77 17.40
N PHE A 719 -6.13 6.43 16.21
CA PHE A 719 -6.62 7.41 15.25
C PHE A 719 -8.06 7.09 14.88
N PHE A 720 -8.96 8.03 15.10
CA PHE A 720 -10.35 7.97 14.68
C PHE A 720 -10.49 8.69 13.34
N ASN A 721 -10.81 7.94 12.29
CA ASN A 721 -11.06 8.51 10.96
C ASN A 721 -12.35 9.32 10.94
N TYR A 722 -12.35 10.46 10.25
CA TYR A 722 -13.56 11.21 9.90
C TYR A 722 -14.04 10.88 8.48
N PRO A 723 -15.35 10.97 8.20
CA PRO A 723 -15.90 10.63 6.88
C PRO A 723 -15.31 11.43 5.72
N LYS A 724 -15.01 12.71 5.91
CA LYS A 724 -14.54 13.63 4.86
C LYS A 724 -13.04 13.95 4.94
N LYS A 725 -12.20 12.94 5.17
CA LYS A 725 -10.77 13.07 5.41
C LYS A 725 -10.40 13.64 6.79
N GLY A 726 -9.15 13.37 7.20
CA GLY A 726 -8.68 13.76 8.53
C GLY A 726 -9.20 12.84 9.63
N GLY A 727 -9.11 13.29 10.89
CA GLY A 727 -9.54 12.51 12.05
C GLY A 727 -9.03 13.07 13.36
N LEU A 728 -9.30 12.33 14.42
CA LEU A 728 -8.86 12.60 15.77
C LEU A 728 -7.70 11.66 16.16
N HIS A 729 -6.52 12.21 16.38
CA HIS A 729 -5.41 11.53 17.02
C HIS A 729 -5.57 11.57 18.53
N VAL A 730 -5.54 10.41 19.14
CA VAL A 730 -5.58 10.24 20.61
C VAL A 730 -4.28 9.58 21.02
N ARG A 731 -3.54 10.21 21.93
CA ARG A 731 -2.37 9.63 22.57
C ARG A 731 -2.60 9.59 24.08
N MET A 732 -2.42 8.41 24.66
CA MET A 732 -2.47 8.18 26.11
C MET A 732 -1.07 7.81 26.60
N PHE A 733 -0.67 8.32 27.73
CA PHE A 733 0.57 7.99 28.40
C PHE A 733 0.32 7.73 29.87
N GLY A 734 0.90 6.65 30.38
CA GLY A 734 0.99 6.34 31.81
C GLY A 734 2.41 5.90 32.14
N GLY A 735 2.95 6.39 33.24
CA GLY A 735 4.26 5.99 33.69
C GLY A 735 4.41 6.09 35.19
N ALA A 736 5.31 5.28 35.74
CA ALA A 736 5.65 5.29 37.16
C ALA A 736 7.17 5.23 37.33
N PHE A 737 7.66 5.71 38.44
CA PHE A 737 9.06 5.74 38.79
C PHE A 737 9.27 5.01 40.15
N PHE A 738 9.99 3.91 40.13
CA PHE A 738 10.27 3.08 41.30
C PHE A 738 11.75 3.13 41.65
N TYR A 739 12.06 3.49 42.90
CA TYR A 739 13.41 3.41 43.42
C TYR A 739 13.70 1.98 43.93
N THR A 740 14.84 1.44 43.59
CA THR A 740 15.28 0.08 44.01
C THR A 740 15.97 0.07 45.39
N GLY A 741 15.89 1.17 46.15
CA GLY A 741 16.42 1.34 47.47
C GLY A 741 15.72 2.48 48.21
N SER A 742 16.33 3.05 49.25
CA SER A 742 15.77 4.20 49.98
C SER A 742 15.69 5.43 49.04
N LYS A 743 14.54 6.10 49.03
CA LYS A 743 14.30 7.32 48.25
C LYS A 743 14.93 8.54 48.94
N THR A 744 16.22 8.64 48.92
CA THR A 744 16.96 9.79 49.54
C THR A 744 16.84 11.05 48.67
N ILE A 745 17.03 12.23 49.29
CA ILE A 745 17.10 13.52 48.53
C ILE A 745 18.23 13.46 47.49
N GLN A 746 19.39 12.86 47.86
CA GLN A 746 20.51 12.71 46.95
C GLN A 746 20.19 11.80 45.77
N ASP A 747 19.47 10.70 45.97
CA ASP A 747 19.04 9.83 44.85
C ASP A 747 18.05 10.55 43.92
N ARG A 748 17.08 11.28 44.47
CA ARG A 748 16.18 12.13 43.67
C ARG A 748 16.92 13.14 42.82
N TYR A 749 17.91 13.83 43.39
CA TYR A 749 18.73 14.81 42.65
C TYR A 749 19.52 14.15 41.52
N ARG A 750 20.15 13.02 41.76
CA ARG A 750 20.90 12.27 40.73
C ARG A 750 20.00 11.76 39.61
N GLN A 751 18.74 11.37 39.90
CA GLN A 751 17.80 10.78 38.95
C GLN A 751 16.92 11.81 38.27
N VAL A 752 17.06 13.11 38.54
CA VAL A 752 16.19 14.19 38.06
C VAL A 752 16.04 14.22 36.54
N ARG A 753 17.08 13.84 35.78
CA ARG A 753 17.03 13.78 34.31
C ARG A 753 16.09 12.70 33.77
N TYR A 754 15.77 11.70 34.59
CA TYR A 754 14.93 10.55 34.20
C TYR A 754 13.50 10.71 34.70
N HIS A 755 13.19 11.75 35.49
CA HIS A 755 11.84 11.98 36.00
C HIS A 755 10.83 12.10 34.85
N LEU A 756 9.61 11.67 35.12
CA LEU A 756 8.49 11.82 34.22
C LEU A 756 8.15 13.30 34.04
N GLN A 757 7.89 13.73 32.82
CA GLN A 757 7.61 15.12 32.49
C GLN A 757 6.28 15.28 31.77
N MET A 758 5.43 16.21 32.24
CA MET A 758 4.18 16.56 31.60
C MET A 758 4.44 17.33 30.29
N GLY A 759 5.27 18.38 30.34
CA GLY A 759 5.70 19.14 29.17
C GLY A 759 6.62 18.29 28.28
N ALA A 760 6.48 18.45 26.96
CA ALA A 760 7.34 17.74 26.03
C ALA A 760 8.83 18.15 26.20
N PRO A 761 9.73 17.17 26.34
CA PRO A 761 11.15 17.45 26.54
C PRO A 761 11.81 18.17 25.33
N THR A 762 12.78 19.03 25.65
CA THR A 762 13.64 19.70 24.67
C THR A 762 14.95 18.93 24.44
N GLY A 763 15.82 19.44 23.58
CA GLY A 763 17.10 18.81 23.26
C GLY A 763 18.01 18.58 24.46
N SER A 764 18.06 19.54 25.43
CA SER A 764 18.85 19.40 26.66
C SER A 764 18.35 18.31 27.61
N GLN A 765 17.10 17.91 27.45
CA GLN A 765 16.40 16.87 28.25
C GLN A 765 16.40 15.48 27.60
N ASP A 766 16.96 15.35 26.38
CA ASP A 766 17.12 14.04 25.72
C ASP A 766 18.31 13.27 26.32
N TYR A 767 18.09 12.59 27.42
CA TYR A 767 19.11 11.85 28.19
C TYR A 767 19.67 10.62 27.46
N THR A 768 19.06 10.19 26.32
CA THR A 768 19.58 9.08 25.51
C THR A 768 20.39 9.53 24.31
N TYR A 769 20.41 10.81 24.00
CA TYR A 769 21.05 11.37 22.81
C TYR A 769 20.62 10.66 21.52
N SER A 770 19.36 10.22 21.46
CA SER A 770 18.84 9.40 20.34
C SER A 770 17.99 10.19 19.35
N ASN A 771 17.55 11.40 19.70
CA ASN A 771 16.69 12.22 18.86
C ASN A 771 17.49 13.35 18.19
N TYR A 772 17.03 13.76 17.01
CA TYR A 772 17.60 14.91 16.31
C TYR A 772 17.02 16.21 16.84
N PHE A 773 17.88 17.17 17.18
CA PHE A 773 17.52 18.52 17.57
C PHE A 773 18.41 19.53 16.85
N ILE A 774 17.81 20.54 16.19
CA ILE A 774 18.53 21.63 15.55
C ILE A 774 19.36 22.40 16.60
N GLY A 775 18.76 22.65 17.77
CA GLY A 775 19.38 23.36 18.87
C GLY A 775 19.43 22.53 20.15
N ARG A 776 20.12 21.37 20.15
CA ARG A 776 20.16 20.46 21.32
C ARG A 776 20.53 21.15 22.60
N SER A 777 21.48 22.06 22.56
CA SER A 777 22.01 22.79 23.72
C SER A 777 21.65 24.29 23.72
N ALA A 778 20.75 24.71 22.82
CA ALA A 778 20.25 26.06 22.77
C ALA A 778 19.19 26.29 23.83
N TYR A 779 19.40 27.29 24.69
CA TYR A 779 18.44 27.71 25.71
C TYR A 779 17.52 28.83 25.22
N GLU A 780 17.96 29.60 24.21
CA GLU A 780 17.26 30.72 23.64
C GLU A 780 17.16 30.65 22.12
N GLY A 781 16.28 31.47 21.54
CA GLY A 781 16.05 31.54 20.12
C GLY A 781 15.18 30.39 19.59
N PHE A 782 14.85 30.45 18.29
CA PHE A 782 13.94 29.50 17.62
C PHE A 782 14.39 28.04 17.75
N ALA A 783 15.66 27.76 17.58
CA ALA A 783 16.19 26.39 17.65
C ALA A 783 15.97 25.72 19.02
N SER A 784 15.87 26.51 20.10
CA SER A 784 15.59 26.00 21.46
C SER A 784 14.14 25.60 21.67
N GLN A 785 13.22 25.94 20.73
CA GLN A 785 11.80 25.66 20.83
C GLN A 785 11.41 24.28 20.29
N GLN A 786 12.40 23.51 19.79
CA GLN A 786 12.14 22.14 19.36
C GLN A 786 11.89 21.23 20.55
N ILE A 787 10.78 20.50 20.49
CA ILE A 787 10.34 19.51 21.48
C ILE A 787 10.27 18.14 20.86
N MET A 788 10.21 17.08 21.70
CA MET A 788 9.95 15.72 21.25
C MET A 788 8.75 15.10 21.97
N GLU A 789 8.11 14.14 21.32
CA GLU A 789 6.98 13.41 21.88
C GLU A 789 7.48 12.30 22.82
N ARG A 790 7.58 12.62 24.12
CA ARG A 790 7.95 11.71 25.17
C ARG A 790 7.19 12.05 26.46
N ASP A 791 6.92 11.05 27.28
CA ASP A 791 6.18 11.15 28.55
C ASP A 791 4.80 11.83 28.34
N GLY A 792 4.44 12.85 29.07
CA GLY A 792 3.19 13.59 28.93
C GLY A 792 3.03 14.35 27.61
N ALA A 793 4.12 14.72 26.97
CA ALA A 793 4.21 15.34 25.63
C ALA A 793 3.30 16.57 25.41
N PHE A 794 3.04 17.38 26.43
CA PHE A 794 2.33 18.64 26.26
C PHE A 794 3.12 19.58 25.34
N LYS A 795 2.43 20.26 24.44
CA LYS A 795 3.02 21.10 23.41
C LYS A 795 3.48 22.45 23.94
N ILE A 796 4.08 22.45 25.13
CA ILE A 796 4.68 23.59 25.78
C ILE A 796 6.03 23.19 26.39
N ARG A 797 7.03 24.04 26.18
CA ARG A 797 8.34 23.81 26.84
C ARG A 797 8.34 24.38 28.25
N THR A 798 9.00 23.71 29.17
CA THR A 798 9.07 24.13 30.59
C THR A 798 10.50 24.05 31.15
N ASP A 799 11.51 23.91 30.31
CA ASP A 799 12.92 23.62 30.67
C ASP A 799 13.70 24.85 31.16
N ARG A 800 13.14 26.07 31.03
CA ARG A 800 13.80 27.30 31.46
C ARG A 800 13.74 27.56 32.97
N LEU A 801 12.94 26.79 33.72
CA LEU A 801 12.90 26.82 35.18
C LEU A 801 13.80 25.75 35.77
N ALA A 802 14.40 26.07 36.91
CA ALA A 802 15.17 25.10 37.73
C ALA A 802 14.30 23.90 38.14
N SER A 803 13.02 24.16 38.39
CA SER A 803 12.00 23.13 38.68
C SER A 803 10.89 23.23 37.65
N PRO A 804 10.95 22.48 36.54
CA PRO A 804 9.92 22.48 35.54
C PRO A 804 8.54 22.06 36.07
N VAL A 805 7.50 22.77 35.65
CA VAL A 805 6.10 22.46 35.98
C VAL A 805 5.72 21.07 35.43
N GLY A 806 5.05 20.26 36.25
CA GLY A 806 4.57 18.93 35.87
C GLY A 806 5.64 17.85 35.81
N ARG A 807 6.76 18.00 36.51
CA ARG A 807 7.75 16.94 36.71
C ARG A 807 7.33 16.02 37.87
N SER A 808 7.49 14.71 37.72
CA SER A 808 7.19 13.72 38.75
C SER A 808 8.30 12.67 38.84
N ASP A 809 8.65 12.32 40.09
CA ASP A 809 9.51 11.18 40.42
C ASP A 809 8.70 10.00 41.00
N ASP A 810 7.40 10.00 40.76
CA ASP A 810 6.43 9.02 41.27
C ASP A 810 5.65 8.46 40.05
N TRP A 811 4.49 9.01 39.73
CA TRP A 811 3.70 8.62 38.57
C TRP A 811 3.19 9.82 37.81
N LEU A 812 2.84 9.57 36.52
CA LEU A 812 2.30 10.57 35.63
C LEU A 812 1.33 9.91 34.62
N PHE A 813 0.19 10.57 34.40
CA PHE A 813 -0.77 10.24 33.38
C PHE A 813 -1.03 11.45 32.48
N ALA A 814 -1.13 11.24 31.16
CA ALA A 814 -1.46 12.27 30.19
C ALA A 814 -2.31 11.75 29.04
N LEU A 815 -3.20 12.59 28.55
CA LEU A 815 -4.01 12.41 27.36
C LEU A 815 -3.75 13.58 26.41
N ASN A 816 -3.38 13.28 25.16
CA ASN A 816 -3.14 14.26 24.12
C ASN A 816 -4.13 14.01 22.97
N LEU A 817 -4.87 15.03 22.60
CA LEU A 817 -5.83 15.02 21.50
C LEU A 817 -5.38 15.97 20.41
N SER A 818 -5.53 15.57 19.14
CA SER A 818 -5.27 16.45 18.00
C SER A 818 -6.27 16.14 16.90
N SER A 819 -7.16 17.08 16.60
CA SER A 819 -8.27 16.91 15.65
C SER A 819 -8.07 17.76 14.42
N SER A 820 -8.26 17.16 13.26
CA SER A 820 -8.26 17.88 11.98
C SER A 820 -9.44 18.88 11.91
N ILE A 821 -9.16 20.08 11.38
CA ILE A 821 -10.20 21.04 11.04
C ILE A 821 -10.61 20.75 9.58
N PRO A 822 -11.93 20.61 9.30
CA PRO A 822 -12.42 20.47 7.95
C PRO A 822 -11.96 21.61 7.04
N ASP A 823 -11.69 21.32 5.78
CA ASP A 823 -11.16 22.31 4.82
C ASP A 823 -12.03 23.57 4.75
N ASN A 824 -13.36 23.44 4.72
CA ASN A 824 -14.30 24.57 4.68
C ASN A 824 -14.30 25.46 5.93
N LEU A 825 -13.72 25.01 7.03
CA LEU A 825 -13.56 25.78 8.28
C LEU A 825 -12.12 26.22 8.52
N ASN A 826 -11.18 25.84 7.65
CA ASN A 826 -9.78 26.17 7.78
C ASN A 826 -9.53 27.63 7.28
N PRO A 827 -9.17 28.58 8.14
CA PRO A 827 -8.94 29.97 7.73
C PRO A 827 -7.71 30.13 6.82
N LEU A 828 -6.83 29.14 6.76
CA LEU A 828 -5.64 29.17 5.90
C LEU A 828 -5.94 28.78 4.44
N GLN A 829 -7.18 28.46 4.08
CA GLN A 829 -7.60 28.23 2.68
C GLN A 829 -7.46 29.44 1.76
N VAL A 830 -7.37 30.64 2.31
CA VAL A 830 -7.14 31.87 1.52
C VAL A 830 -5.75 31.93 0.89
N LEU A 831 -4.83 31.04 1.32
CA LEU A 831 -3.48 30.95 0.78
C LEU A 831 -3.47 30.16 -0.55
N PRO A 832 -2.54 30.45 -1.48
CA PRO A 832 -2.47 29.77 -2.78
C PRO A 832 -2.02 28.30 -2.67
N PHE A 833 -1.70 27.83 -1.47
CA PHE A 833 -1.33 26.45 -1.16
C PHE A 833 -2.07 25.97 0.09
N ARG A 834 -2.41 24.68 0.10
CA ARG A 834 -3.18 24.09 1.21
C ARG A 834 -2.26 23.83 2.40
N ILE A 835 -2.55 24.49 3.50
CA ILE A 835 -1.93 24.25 4.80
C ILE A 835 -2.96 23.53 5.69
N PRO A 836 -2.70 22.29 6.09
CA PRO A 836 -3.58 21.59 7.03
C PRO A 836 -3.50 22.26 8.40
N LEU A 837 -4.64 22.40 9.05
CA LEU A 837 -4.74 22.96 10.39
C LEU A 837 -5.45 21.97 11.32
N GLN A 838 -4.96 21.86 12.55
CA GLN A 838 -5.53 21.01 13.58
C GLN A 838 -5.69 21.81 14.88
N VAL A 839 -6.62 21.39 15.70
CA VAL A 839 -6.70 21.83 17.11
C VAL A 839 -6.12 20.73 17.98
N PHE A 840 -5.38 21.10 19.01
CA PHE A 840 -4.90 20.15 20.00
C PHE A 840 -5.36 20.51 21.41
N ALA A 841 -5.50 19.50 22.27
CA ALA A 841 -5.75 19.64 23.68
C ALA A 841 -4.99 18.55 24.44
N ASP A 842 -4.17 18.95 25.38
CA ASP A 842 -3.41 18.08 26.26
C ASP A 842 -3.94 18.24 27.69
N ILE A 843 -4.22 17.13 28.38
CA ILE A 843 -4.64 17.12 29.78
C ILE A 843 -3.89 16.01 30.52
N GLY A 844 -3.48 16.27 31.77
CA GLY A 844 -2.74 15.26 32.52
C GLY A 844 -2.68 15.58 34.01
N THR A 845 -2.19 14.60 34.75
CA THR A 845 -2.04 14.64 36.19
C THR A 845 -0.81 13.83 36.64
N SER A 846 -0.30 14.07 37.81
CA SER A 846 0.87 13.36 38.34
C SER A 846 0.85 13.27 39.85
N GLY A 847 1.64 12.39 40.46
CA GLY A 847 1.77 12.25 41.89
C GLY A 847 2.04 13.55 42.61
N ALA A 848 2.85 14.42 42.04
CA ALA A 848 3.17 15.74 42.61
C ALA A 848 1.96 16.67 42.74
N THR A 849 0.96 16.60 41.87
CA THR A 849 -0.23 17.45 41.89
C THR A 849 -1.27 17.00 42.92
N TRP A 850 -1.12 15.80 43.48
CA TRP A 850 -2.00 15.23 44.50
C TRP A 850 -1.44 15.33 45.91
N ASN A 851 -0.23 15.85 46.08
CA ASN A 851 0.34 16.08 47.41
C ASN A 851 -0.42 17.22 48.14
N ALA A 852 -0.61 17.09 49.45
CA ALA A 852 -1.36 18.05 50.27
C ALA A 852 -0.76 19.49 50.24
N THR A 853 0.53 19.60 49.95
CA THR A 853 1.28 20.86 49.85
C THR A 853 1.30 21.46 48.45
N SER A 854 0.62 20.84 47.47
CA SER A 854 0.67 21.31 46.09
C SER A 854 -0.20 22.57 45.92
N GLU A 855 0.42 23.67 45.52
CA GLU A 855 -0.27 24.91 45.14
C GLU A 855 -0.85 24.82 43.71
N THR A 856 -0.58 23.74 42.99
CA THR A 856 -1.07 23.51 41.61
C THR A 856 -2.41 22.76 41.65
N GLY A 857 -3.30 23.06 40.71
CA GLY A 857 -4.51 22.27 40.51
C GLY A 857 -4.17 20.80 40.18
N ARG A 858 -5.04 19.86 40.49
CA ARG A 858 -4.86 18.41 40.27
C ARG A 858 -4.66 18.05 38.81
N TRP A 859 -5.23 18.86 37.92
CA TRP A 859 -5.13 18.64 36.45
C TRP A 859 -4.43 19.81 35.81
N LEU A 860 -3.46 19.49 34.96
CA LEU A 860 -2.78 20.41 34.08
C LEU A 860 -3.32 20.25 32.68
N TYR A 861 -3.43 21.33 31.93
CA TYR A 861 -3.87 21.31 30.52
C TYR A 861 -3.20 22.39 29.67
N VAL A 862 -3.12 22.12 28.39
CA VAL A 862 -2.67 23.04 27.33
C VAL A 862 -3.50 22.77 26.09
N ALA A 863 -4.03 23.80 25.45
CA ALA A 863 -4.73 23.65 24.18
C ALA A 863 -4.33 24.76 23.19
N GLY A 864 -4.47 24.51 21.90
CA GLY A 864 -4.08 25.44 20.87
C GLY A 864 -4.21 24.88 19.45
N LEU A 865 -3.42 25.46 18.55
CA LEU A 865 -3.38 25.07 17.13
C LEU A 865 -2.13 24.28 16.81
N GLU A 866 -2.28 23.30 15.92
CA GLU A 866 -1.20 22.49 15.36
C GLU A 866 -1.20 22.64 13.83
N ILE A 867 -0.03 22.89 13.25
CA ILE A 867 0.19 22.90 11.80
C ILE A 867 1.09 21.70 11.47
N PRO A 868 0.52 20.59 10.99
CA PRO A 868 1.29 19.43 10.54
C PRO A 868 1.76 19.63 9.11
N LEU A 869 3.05 19.47 8.85
CA LEU A 869 3.68 19.56 7.55
C LEU A 869 4.38 18.23 7.20
N PHE A 870 4.54 17.94 5.90
CA PHE A 870 5.26 16.78 5.39
C PHE A 870 4.89 15.47 6.10
N TYR A 871 3.60 15.08 6.00
CA TYR A 871 3.06 13.87 6.67
C TYR A 871 3.28 13.85 8.19
N ARG A 872 3.22 15.04 8.85
CA ARG A 872 3.49 15.23 10.28
C ARG A 872 4.96 15.02 10.69
N SER A 873 5.89 15.00 9.75
CA SER A 873 7.33 14.98 10.06
C SER A 873 7.79 16.29 10.70
N ILE A 874 7.16 17.38 10.33
CA ILE A 874 7.30 18.67 10.99
C ILE A 874 5.95 19.09 11.53
N ARG A 875 5.87 19.40 12.82
CA ARG A 875 4.67 19.92 13.47
C ARG A 875 5.00 21.22 14.18
N ILE A 876 4.21 22.25 13.97
CA ILE A 876 4.32 23.55 14.65
C ILE A 876 3.14 23.68 15.60
N PHE A 877 3.40 24.05 16.85
CA PHE A 877 2.39 24.17 17.90
C PHE A 877 2.30 25.59 18.39
N ILE A 878 1.07 26.08 18.50
CA ILE A 878 0.71 27.42 18.95
C ILE A 878 -0.20 27.27 20.18
N PRO A 879 0.34 27.17 21.40
CA PRO A 879 -0.44 27.11 22.63
C PRO A 879 -1.24 28.40 22.83
N LEU A 880 -2.54 28.31 23.05
CA LEU A 880 -3.45 29.44 23.23
C LEU A 880 -4.04 29.50 24.64
N VAL A 881 -4.44 28.34 25.17
CA VAL A 881 -5.08 28.18 26.49
C VAL A 881 -4.30 27.20 27.32
N TYR A 882 -4.08 27.51 28.59
CA TYR A 882 -3.35 26.63 29.51
C TYR A 882 -3.74 26.85 30.96
N SER A 883 -3.52 25.82 31.81
CA SER A 883 -3.75 25.88 33.23
C SER A 883 -2.85 26.91 33.91
N ARG A 884 -3.26 27.39 35.08
CA ARG A 884 -2.61 28.48 35.83
C ARG A 884 -1.09 28.27 36.01
N PRO A 885 -0.56 27.09 36.39
CA PRO A 885 0.89 26.92 36.55
C PRO A 885 1.67 27.17 35.26
N TYR A 886 1.11 26.79 34.09
CA TYR A 886 1.74 27.11 32.80
C TYR A 886 1.57 28.57 32.42
N GLN A 887 0.45 29.20 32.80
CA GLN A 887 0.26 30.63 32.58
C GLN A 887 1.27 31.45 33.36
N ASP A 888 1.52 31.10 34.61
CA ASP A 888 2.49 31.76 35.50
C ASP A 888 3.91 31.54 34.95
N TYR A 889 4.22 30.35 34.50
CA TYR A 889 5.48 30.07 33.79
C TYR A 889 5.67 30.98 32.56
N VAL A 890 4.68 31.06 31.68
CA VAL A 890 4.73 31.90 30.48
C VAL A 890 4.90 33.36 30.81
N ARG A 891 4.25 33.83 31.89
CA ARG A 891 4.37 35.22 32.32
C ARG A 891 5.69 35.57 32.99
N SER A 892 6.25 34.66 33.81
CA SER A 892 7.46 34.91 34.58
C SER A 892 8.75 34.75 33.76
N ILE A 893 8.77 33.78 32.82
CA ILE A 893 9.95 33.44 32.06
C ILE A 893 10.00 34.11 30.68
N LEU A 894 8.85 34.27 30.02
CA LEU A 894 8.78 34.88 28.70
C LEU A 894 8.44 36.35 28.82
N GLY A 895 9.40 37.21 28.55
CA GLY A 895 9.22 38.69 28.60
C GLY A 895 8.05 39.15 27.70
N PRO A 896 7.51 40.36 27.95
CA PRO A 896 6.32 40.83 27.22
C PRO A 896 6.54 40.97 25.71
N LYS A 897 7.75 41.30 25.29
CA LYS A 897 8.14 41.41 23.88
C LYS A 897 8.27 40.01 23.26
N ASN A 898 7.59 39.79 22.13
CA ASN A 898 7.63 38.54 21.35
C ASN A 898 7.13 37.28 22.13
N ARG A 899 6.38 37.45 23.22
CA ARG A 899 5.85 36.34 24.03
C ARG A 899 5.07 35.33 23.20
N PHE A 900 4.35 35.79 22.19
CA PHE A 900 3.61 34.93 21.27
C PHE A 900 4.54 33.96 20.52
N LEU A 901 5.62 34.46 19.93
CA LEU A 901 6.60 33.61 19.20
C LEU A 901 7.42 32.73 20.16
N GLN A 902 7.73 33.22 21.34
CA GLN A 902 8.55 32.45 22.31
C GLN A 902 7.80 31.27 22.96
N LYS A 903 6.44 31.31 23.00
CA LYS A 903 5.65 30.18 23.51
C LYS A 903 5.37 29.11 22.46
N MET A 904 5.55 29.39 21.17
CA MET A 904 5.44 28.41 20.13
C MET A 904 6.51 27.32 20.34
N SER A 905 6.19 26.12 19.92
CA SER A 905 7.12 25.00 19.86
C SER A 905 6.96 24.25 18.55
N PHE A 906 7.95 23.49 18.20
CA PHE A 906 7.88 22.66 17.01
C PHE A 906 8.55 21.31 17.25
N GLN A 907 8.17 20.31 16.45
CA GLN A 907 8.77 18.99 16.45
C GLN A 907 9.28 18.66 15.06
N ILE A 908 10.43 18.00 15.00
CA ILE A 908 10.96 17.36 13.78
C ILE A 908 11.12 15.88 14.08
N ASP A 909 10.42 15.06 13.29
CA ASP A 909 10.50 13.61 13.35
C ASP A 909 10.96 13.07 11.98
N LEU A 910 12.27 12.85 11.87
CA LEU A 910 12.88 12.39 10.63
C LEU A 910 12.44 10.97 10.23
N GLN A 911 11.92 10.18 11.17
CA GLN A 911 11.42 8.84 10.90
C GLN A 911 10.08 8.86 10.15
N ARG A 912 9.38 9.99 10.13
CA ARG A 912 8.11 10.20 9.41
C ARG A 912 8.26 10.87 8.05
N LEU A 913 9.47 11.21 7.61
CA LEU A 913 9.71 11.90 6.32
C LEU A 913 9.25 11.07 5.12
N THR A 914 9.09 9.77 5.29
CA THR A 914 8.54 8.91 4.27
C THR A 914 7.26 8.29 4.78
N SER A 915 6.19 8.52 4.05
CA SER A 915 4.84 8.06 4.37
C SER A 915 4.66 6.54 4.34
N ASN A 916 5.64 5.80 3.83
CA ASN A 916 5.48 4.40 3.48
C ASN A 916 6.10 3.44 4.50
N ARG A 917 5.46 2.28 4.66
CA ARG A 917 5.85 1.14 5.50
C ARG A 917 7.30 0.69 5.34
N ILE A 918 7.95 1.04 4.23
CA ILE A 918 9.35 0.72 3.91
C ILE A 918 10.34 1.31 4.94
N ASN A 919 10.06 2.48 5.50
CA ASN A 919 10.99 3.16 6.42
C ASN A 919 10.98 2.65 7.86
N ARG A 920 9.96 1.87 8.25
CA ARG A 920 9.97 1.24 9.57
C ARG A 920 11.07 0.19 9.72
N GLU A 921 11.74 -0.14 8.63
CA GLU A 921 12.83 -1.12 8.58
C GLU A 921 14.21 -0.49 8.82
N ILE A 922 14.33 0.84 8.65
CA ILE A 922 15.55 1.61 8.91
C ILE A 922 15.38 2.42 10.22
N GLU A 923 14.88 1.83 11.28
CA GLU A 923 15.02 2.47 12.59
C GLU A 923 16.49 2.43 12.99
N LEU A 924 17.11 3.60 13.04
CA LEU A 924 18.42 3.77 13.65
C LEU A 924 18.30 3.45 15.15
N TRP A 925 19.19 2.64 15.66
CA TRP A 925 19.25 2.24 17.09
C TRP A 925 19.54 3.41 18.01
#